data_e4fefad6317ef95149c2cf57ef1203ba
#
_entry.id   e4fefad6317ef95149c2cf57ef1203ba
#
_cell.length_a   1.000
_cell.length_b   1.000
_cell.length_c   1.000
_cell.angle_alpha   90.00
_cell.angle_beta   90.00
_cell.angle_gamma   90.00
#
_symmetry.space_group_name_H-M   'P 1'
#
loop_
_entity.id
_entity.type
_entity.pdbx_description
1 polymer ?
#
loop_
_entity_poly.entity_id
_entity_poly.type
_entity_poly.pdbx_seq_one_letter_code
_entity_poly.pdbx_strand_id
1 'polypeptide(L)'
;MIHGHLVGGHTVGIYPLLQDETCWLLAVDFDKKAWQEDTVAFLAACGELSVPAALERSRSGEGGHVWIFFERAIPASTARKLGCVILTRTMESRHQLGLDSYDRLFPNQDTMPKGGFGNLIALPLQKIPRANNNSVFVDREFRPYPDQWEFLASVKRMSADAVEAVVLEAQRRGDLLGVRINSSEDDELDPWALPPSKTRAEREILGPFPAQIQIVRSNLVYVEKHGLPSAMLNRLLRLAAFQNPEFYRAQAMRLPTFNKPRVIACGEDLANYIALPRGCIGDVLRLFEAHYIMPVTRDERFAGRPIDVMFSGQLRLAQLEAAATIAQYDDGILCAPTAFGKTALAAWMIGQRKVNTLVLVHRQQLLDQWQARLAMFLNLPAKSIGQIGGGKSNPSGYVDVAIIQSSHDKAGVKEFVAEYGQVIVDECHHLSAFTFEQVMKQVKAKYVLGLTATPERKDGHHPIIYMQCGPIRYKLSARSMTASSPFEHEVIPRVTEFCVPPEQADTAIQELYAGLVDDRARNELIVGDLLRAVQDGCSPLLLTARTEHLKYFETALAGKVENVFVLKGGTGKKQRRSIAEAIKSVPDGDPRVILATGSYIGEGFDDARLDSLFLAMPISWKGTLQQYVGRLHRLHDAKRVVRVYDYVDAKVLMLARMYARRLKGYSAIGYRICNTPYEVLGTERRTTGLKLKRPDAETPGGNEGI
;
A
#
# COMPACT_ATOMS: atom_id res chain seq x y z
N MET A 1 16.49 -35.59 -25.67
CA MET A 1 16.72 -34.83 -24.43
C MET A 1 16.60 -35.70 -23.19
N ILE A 2 15.45 -36.37 -22.93
CA ILE A 2 15.23 -37.20 -21.72
C ILE A 2 16.28 -38.32 -21.61
N HIS A 3 16.58 -39.07 -22.69
CA HIS A 3 17.63 -40.11 -22.68
C HIS A 3 18.98 -39.53 -22.20
N GLY A 4 19.40 -38.36 -22.74
CA GLY A 4 20.65 -37.72 -22.31
C GLY A 4 20.66 -37.37 -20.81
N HIS A 5 19.53 -36.95 -20.24
CA HIS A 5 19.36 -36.72 -18.81
C HIS A 5 19.55 -38.01 -18.00
N LEU A 6 18.87 -39.11 -18.41
CA LEU A 6 18.90 -40.40 -17.72
C LEU A 6 20.28 -41.08 -17.78
N VAL A 7 21.07 -40.84 -18.85
CA VAL A 7 22.43 -41.39 -18.99
C VAL A 7 23.54 -40.44 -18.53
N GLY A 8 23.21 -39.23 -18.07
CA GLY A 8 24.13 -38.29 -17.45
C GLY A 8 24.78 -37.29 -18.40
N GLY A 9 24.40 -37.22 -19.68
CA GLY A 9 24.95 -36.30 -20.66
C GLY A 9 24.61 -34.84 -20.41
N HIS A 10 23.43 -34.56 -19.84
CA HIS A 10 22.97 -33.22 -19.45
C HIS A 10 21.85 -33.28 -18.43
N THR A 11 21.48 -32.16 -17.85
CA THR A 11 20.31 -32.00 -17.00
C THR A 11 19.17 -31.38 -17.79
N VAL A 12 17.96 -31.96 -17.74
CA VAL A 12 16.73 -31.40 -18.32
C VAL A 12 15.89 -30.81 -17.21
N GLY A 13 15.37 -29.61 -17.45
CA GLY A 13 14.30 -29.02 -16.65
C GLY A 13 13.03 -28.87 -17.50
N ILE A 14 11.91 -28.76 -16.83
CA ILE A 14 10.61 -28.50 -17.45
C ILE A 14 9.99 -27.23 -16.89
N TYR A 15 9.20 -26.58 -17.73
CA TYR A 15 8.32 -25.50 -17.34
C TYR A 15 6.92 -26.10 -17.10
N PRO A 16 6.46 -26.19 -15.84
CA PRO A 16 5.14 -26.79 -15.57
C PRO A 16 3.98 -25.98 -16.14
N LEU A 17 4.15 -24.65 -16.28
CA LEU A 17 3.16 -23.76 -16.87
C LEU A 17 3.17 -23.90 -18.40
N LEU A 18 2.07 -24.39 -18.97
CA LEU A 18 1.88 -24.52 -20.41
C LEU A 18 1.41 -23.19 -21.06
N GLN A 19 1.46 -23.11 -22.38
CA GLN A 19 1.08 -21.90 -23.13
C GLN A 19 -0.40 -21.53 -22.97
N ASP A 20 -1.27 -22.52 -22.74
CA ASP A 20 -2.70 -22.38 -22.46
C ASP A 20 -3.00 -22.10 -20.96
N GLU A 21 -1.97 -21.83 -20.16
CA GLU A 21 -2.06 -21.52 -18.73
C GLU A 21 -2.56 -22.72 -17.89
N THR A 22 -2.37 -23.95 -18.40
CA THR A 22 -2.63 -25.20 -17.66
C THR A 22 -1.33 -25.86 -17.19
N CYS A 23 -1.44 -26.90 -16.35
CA CYS A 23 -0.32 -27.72 -15.91
C CYS A 23 -0.76 -29.16 -15.62
N TRP A 24 0.17 -30.13 -15.80
CA TRP A 24 -0.04 -31.55 -15.51
C TRP A 24 0.43 -31.95 -14.12
N LEU A 25 1.12 -31.06 -13.43
CA LEU A 25 1.68 -31.33 -12.12
C LEU A 25 1.79 -30.04 -11.31
N LEU A 26 1.87 -30.22 -10.01
CA LEU A 26 2.30 -29.23 -9.04
C LEU A 26 3.51 -29.80 -8.31
N ALA A 27 4.59 -29.02 -8.20
CA ALA A 27 5.71 -29.37 -7.34
C ALA A 27 5.95 -28.29 -6.29
N VAL A 28 6.47 -28.68 -5.13
CA VAL A 28 6.84 -27.77 -4.04
C VAL A 28 8.30 -28.03 -3.68
N ASP A 29 9.11 -26.98 -3.62
CA ASP A 29 10.53 -27.04 -3.30
C ASP A 29 10.80 -26.74 -1.83
N PHE A 30 11.56 -27.61 -1.17
CA PHE A 30 12.02 -27.49 0.22
C PHE A 30 13.54 -27.54 0.24
N ASP A 31 14.20 -26.39 0.36
CA ASP A 31 15.66 -26.24 0.27
C ASP A 31 16.30 -25.63 1.53
N LYS A 32 15.50 -25.45 2.61
CA LYS A 32 16.00 -24.93 3.88
C LYS A 32 16.63 -26.03 4.74
N LYS A 33 17.38 -25.62 5.76
CA LYS A 33 18.09 -26.52 6.67
C LYS A 33 17.21 -27.61 7.32
N ALA A 34 15.92 -27.33 7.51
CA ALA A 34 14.94 -28.26 8.09
C ALA A 34 14.00 -28.88 7.02
N TRP A 35 14.48 -29.05 5.77
CA TRP A 35 13.66 -29.54 4.67
C TRP A 35 13.03 -30.90 4.92
N GLN A 36 13.69 -31.79 5.66
CA GLN A 36 13.20 -33.11 5.98
C GLN A 36 11.92 -33.05 6.83
N GLU A 37 11.98 -32.31 7.91
CA GLU A 37 10.80 -32.12 8.78
C GLU A 37 9.69 -31.36 8.08
N ASP A 38 10.04 -30.39 7.23
CA ASP A 38 9.08 -29.60 6.44
C ASP A 38 8.35 -30.46 5.42
N THR A 39 9.07 -31.36 4.72
CA THR A 39 8.47 -32.31 3.77
C THR A 39 7.60 -33.36 4.47
N VAL A 40 8.00 -33.89 5.62
CA VAL A 40 7.19 -34.84 6.40
C VAL A 40 5.87 -34.18 6.84
N ALA A 41 5.92 -32.95 7.34
CA ALA A 41 4.73 -32.21 7.72
C ALA A 41 3.82 -31.90 6.51
N PHE A 42 4.42 -31.57 5.37
CA PHE A 42 3.67 -31.35 4.12
C PHE A 42 3.00 -32.63 3.62
N LEU A 43 3.69 -33.76 3.64
CA LEU A 43 3.11 -35.06 3.28
C LEU A 43 2.01 -35.50 4.25
N ALA A 44 2.10 -35.15 5.53
CA ALA A 44 1.02 -35.39 6.49
C ALA A 44 -0.22 -34.55 6.13
N ALA A 45 -0.04 -33.26 5.82
CA ALA A 45 -1.14 -32.40 5.36
C ALA A 45 -1.75 -32.91 4.03
N CYS A 46 -0.93 -33.38 3.10
CA CYS A 46 -1.44 -34.07 1.89
C CYS A 46 -2.32 -35.27 2.24
N GLY A 47 -1.89 -36.11 3.20
CA GLY A 47 -2.67 -37.27 3.67
C GLY A 47 -4.02 -36.87 4.26
N GLU A 48 -4.06 -35.84 5.11
CA GLU A 48 -5.31 -35.31 5.69
C GLU A 48 -6.29 -34.78 4.62
N LEU A 49 -5.78 -34.23 3.55
CA LEU A 49 -6.55 -33.68 2.43
C LEU A 49 -6.81 -34.74 1.33
N SER A 50 -6.38 -36.00 1.54
CA SER A 50 -6.46 -37.07 0.53
C SER A 50 -5.78 -36.70 -0.80
N VAL A 51 -4.68 -35.94 -0.76
CA VAL A 51 -3.88 -35.57 -1.93
C VAL A 51 -2.73 -36.53 -2.10
N PRO A 52 -2.67 -37.33 -3.20
CA PRO A 52 -1.53 -38.18 -3.48
C PRO A 52 -0.30 -37.33 -3.82
N ALA A 53 0.82 -37.60 -3.15
CA ALA A 53 2.06 -36.86 -3.31
C ALA A 53 3.27 -37.81 -3.29
N ALA A 54 4.31 -37.47 -4.06
CA ALA A 54 5.55 -38.22 -4.15
C ALA A 54 6.74 -37.31 -3.73
N LEU A 55 7.59 -37.81 -2.83
CA LEU A 55 8.76 -37.09 -2.34
C LEU A 55 9.98 -37.48 -3.15
N GLU A 56 10.69 -36.49 -3.69
CA GLU A 56 11.99 -36.59 -4.32
C GLU A 56 13.05 -35.94 -3.44
N ARG A 57 14.18 -36.60 -3.22
CA ARG A 57 15.39 -35.96 -2.71
C ARG A 57 15.99 -35.10 -3.84
N SER A 58 16.25 -33.85 -3.59
CA SER A 58 16.77 -32.90 -4.59
C SER A 58 18.14 -33.33 -5.16
N ARG A 59 18.54 -32.72 -6.25
CA ARG A 59 19.81 -33.00 -6.92
C ARG A 59 21.03 -32.78 -6.03
N SER A 60 21.02 -31.78 -5.14
CA SER A 60 22.09 -31.52 -4.18
C SER A 60 22.14 -32.54 -3.04
N GLY A 61 21.02 -33.19 -2.75
CA GLY A 61 20.82 -34.00 -1.55
C GLY A 61 20.45 -33.20 -0.30
N GLU A 62 20.51 -31.86 -0.37
CA GLU A 62 20.24 -30.93 0.74
C GLU A 62 18.86 -30.28 0.64
N GLY A 63 17.92 -30.91 -0.04
CA GLY A 63 16.55 -30.45 -0.20
C GLY A 63 15.65 -31.56 -0.71
N GLY A 64 14.36 -31.26 -0.86
CA GLY A 64 13.38 -32.18 -1.41
C GLY A 64 12.33 -31.46 -2.23
N HIS A 65 11.82 -32.16 -3.24
CA HIS A 65 10.66 -31.71 -3.99
C HIS A 65 9.50 -32.65 -3.73
N VAL A 66 8.32 -32.09 -3.43
CA VAL A 66 7.08 -32.90 -3.34
C VAL A 66 6.27 -32.67 -4.61
N TRP A 67 6.00 -33.78 -5.32
CA TRP A 67 5.33 -33.80 -6.60
C TRP A 67 3.89 -34.28 -6.45
N ILE A 68 2.94 -33.57 -7.06
CA ILE A 68 1.52 -33.92 -7.17
C ILE A 68 1.18 -33.98 -8.65
N PHE A 69 0.68 -35.07 -9.13
CA PHE A 69 0.36 -35.32 -10.55
C PHE A 69 -1.14 -35.29 -10.79
N PHE A 70 -1.57 -34.73 -11.92
CA PHE A 70 -2.98 -34.67 -12.31
C PHE A 70 -3.30 -35.66 -13.42
N GLU A 71 -4.53 -36.17 -13.47
CA GLU A 71 -5.01 -37.10 -14.51
C GLU A 71 -5.09 -36.43 -15.88
N ARG A 72 -5.38 -35.14 -15.89
CA ARG A 72 -5.41 -34.27 -17.07
C ARG A 72 -4.80 -32.90 -16.74
N ALA A 73 -4.47 -32.13 -17.75
CA ALA A 73 -4.06 -30.74 -17.53
C ALA A 73 -5.19 -29.95 -16.86
N ILE A 74 -4.87 -29.20 -15.81
CA ILE A 74 -5.78 -28.33 -15.08
C ILE A 74 -5.27 -26.89 -15.10
N PRO A 75 -6.13 -25.87 -14.88
CA PRO A 75 -5.66 -24.49 -14.80
C PRO A 75 -4.56 -24.32 -13.74
N ALA A 76 -3.46 -23.68 -14.11
CA ALA A 76 -2.33 -23.45 -13.21
C ALA A 76 -2.75 -22.69 -11.95
N SER A 77 -3.73 -21.78 -12.08
CA SER A 77 -4.33 -21.07 -10.93
C SER A 77 -4.99 -22.02 -9.93
N THR A 78 -5.67 -23.07 -10.39
CA THR A 78 -6.31 -24.08 -9.53
C THR A 78 -5.28 -24.98 -8.86
N ALA A 79 -4.27 -25.47 -9.62
CA ALA A 79 -3.16 -26.24 -9.08
C ALA A 79 -2.40 -25.46 -8.00
N ARG A 80 -2.10 -24.20 -8.24
CA ARG A 80 -1.40 -23.36 -7.28
C ARG A 80 -2.24 -23.06 -6.03
N LYS A 81 -3.56 -22.87 -6.17
CA LYS A 81 -4.46 -22.74 -5.02
C LYS A 81 -4.42 -24.00 -4.15
N LEU A 82 -4.42 -25.20 -4.76
CA LEU A 82 -4.23 -26.46 -4.03
C LEU A 82 -2.91 -26.43 -3.22
N GLY A 83 -1.79 -26.06 -3.85
CA GLY A 83 -0.50 -25.93 -3.16
C GLY A 83 -0.54 -24.95 -1.99
N CYS A 84 -1.21 -23.80 -2.17
CA CYS A 84 -1.39 -22.82 -1.09
C CYS A 84 -2.22 -23.39 0.07
N VAL A 85 -3.28 -24.15 -0.21
CA VAL A 85 -4.10 -24.82 0.82
C VAL A 85 -3.27 -25.81 1.62
N ILE A 86 -2.49 -26.67 0.94
CA ILE A 86 -1.64 -27.66 1.62
C ILE A 86 -0.57 -26.95 2.47
N LEU A 87 0.12 -25.93 1.94
CA LEU A 87 1.10 -25.15 2.69
C LEU A 87 0.47 -24.47 3.91
N THR A 88 -0.71 -23.88 3.77
CA THR A 88 -1.44 -23.26 4.88
C THR A 88 -1.73 -24.30 5.96
N ARG A 89 -2.17 -25.51 5.56
CA ARG A 89 -2.44 -26.61 6.47
C ARG A 89 -1.17 -27.13 7.14
N THR A 90 -0.08 -27.24 6.41
CA THR A 90 1.24 -27.63 6.94
C THR A 90 1.72 -26.65 8.01
N MET A 91 1.57 -25.35 7.77
CA MET A 91 1.98 -24.31 8.72
C MET A 91 1.20 -24.33 10.03
N GLU A 92 0.00 -24.91 10.07
CA GLU A 92 -0.76 -25.11 11.31
C GLU A 92 -0.10 -26.16 12.24
N SER A 93 0.53 -27.16 11.67
CA SER A 93 1.26 -28.19 12.42
C SER A 93 2.74 -27.83 12.62
N ARG A 94 3.32 -27.05 11.69
CA ARG A 94 4.73 -26.67 11.68
C ARG A 94 4.90 -25.18 11.30
N HIS A 95 4.84 -24.29 12.30
CA HIS A 95 4.93 -22.85 12.10
C HIS A 95 6.30 -22.37 11.57
N GLN A 96 7.37 -23.15 11.74
CA GLN A 96 8.71 -22.89 11.20
C GLN A 96 8.73 -22.87 9.67
N LEU A 97 7.75 -23.49 9.01
CA LEU A 97 7.55 -23.33 7.58
C LEU A 97 7.04 -21.91 7.30
N GLY A 98 7.93 -21.03 6.90
CA GLY A 98 7.66 -19.60 6.74
C GLY A 98 6.70 -19.27 5.59
N LEU A 99 6.11 -18.08 5.61
CA LEU A 99 5.17 -17.60 4.58
C LEU A 99 5.81 -17.44 3.19
N ASP A 100 7.14 -17.40 3.10
CA ASP A 100 7.90 -17.43 1.84
C ASP A 100 7.75 -18.76 1.08
N SER A 101 7.31 -19.84 1.74
CA SER A 101 7.05 -21.13 1.10
C SER A 101 5.95 -21.06 0.03
N TYR A 102 5.06 -20.08 0.08
CA TYR A 102 4.07 -19.87 -0.99
C TYR A 102 4.69 -19.49 -2.34
N ASP A 103 5.93 -19.00 -2.36
CA ASP A 103 6.65 -18.63 -3.58
C ASP A 103 7.44 -19.79 -4.20
N ARG A 104 7.49 -20.96 -3.52
CA ARG A 104 8.23 -22.16 -3.91
C ARG A 104 7.39 -23.20 -4.64
N LEU A 105 6.28 -22.79 -5.23
CA LEU A 105 5.40 -23.61 -6.04
C LEU A 105 5.84 -23.63 -7.50
N PHE A 106 5.68 -24.79 -8.16
CA PHE A 106 5.89 -24.97 -9.59
C PHE A 106 4.62 -25.58 -10.22
N PRO A 107 3.82 -24.80 -10.98
CA PRO A 107 4.05 -23.42 -11.40
C PRO A 107 3.87 -22.43 -10.25
N ASN A 108 4.64 -21.32 -10.30
CA ASN A 108 4.53 -20.23 -9.33
C ASN A 108 3.62 -19.08 -9.82
N GLN A 109 3.08 -19.15 -11.02
CA GLN A 109 2.24 -18.12 -11.63
C GLN A 109 0.94 -18.73 -12.15
N ASP A 110 -0.14 -17.92 -12.20
CA ASP A 110 -1.44 -18.34 -12.75
C ASP A 110 -1.49 -18.19 -14.27
N THR A 111 -0.73 -17.23 -14.79
CA THR A 111 -0.75 -16.80 -16.19
C THR A 111 0.65 -16.82 -16.80
N MET A 112 0.72 -17.08 -18.10
CA MET A 112 1.98 -17.03 -18.83
C MET A 112 2.48 -15.57 -18.95
N PRO A 113 3.69 -15.25 -18.49
CA PRO A 113 4.25 -13.92 -18.64
C PRO A 113 4.55 -13.62 -20.10
N LYS A 114 4.34 -12.37 -20.54
CA LYS A 114 4.68 -11.93 -21.90
C LYS A 114 6.18 -12.05 -22.13
N GLY A 115 6.56 -12.84 -23.12
CA GLY A 115 7.98 -13.06 -23.50
C GLY A 115 8.77 -13.98 -22.55
N GLY A 116 8.10 -14.77 -21.70
CA GLY A 116 8.73 -15.69 -20.75
C GLY A 116 8.02 -17.07 -20.68
N PHE A 117 8.58 -17.98 -19.87
CA PHE A 117 8.13 -19.37 -19.73
C PHE A 117 7.76 -19.74 -18.31
N GLY A 118 7.58 -18.85 -17.39
CA GLY A 118 7.37 -19.19 -15.97
C GLY A 118 8.65 -19.72 -15.30
N ASN A 119 8.49 -20.45 -14.18
CA ASN A 119 9.62 -21.04 -13.46
C ASN A 119 9.94 -22.45 -13.93
N LEU A 120 11.23 -22.80 -13.91
CA LEU A 120 11.80 -24.08 -14.34
C LEU A 120 12.07 -24.96 -13.14
N ILE A 121 11.71 -26.26 -13.21
CA ILE A 121 12.11 -27.28 -12.25
C ILE A 121 12.91 -28.36 -12.95
N ALA A 122 14.00 -28.85 -12.34
CA ALA A 122 14.79 -29.94 -12.87
C ALA A 122 14.01 -31.28 -12.78
N LEU A 123 14.09 -32.10 -13.82
CA LEU A 123 13.53 -33.45 -13.77
C LEU A 123 14.31 -34.35 -12.82
N PRO A 124 13.63 -35.26 -12.10
CA PRO A 124 14.25 -36.30 -11.29
C PRO A 124 15.02 -37.35 -12.13
N LEU A 125 15.77 -38.19 -11.45
CA LEU A 125 16.45 -39.36 -11.99
C LEU A 125 17.62 -39.09 -12.93
N GLN A 126 18.23 -37.93 -12.91
CA GLN A 126 19.50 -37.66 -13.62
C GLN A 126 20.59 -38.59 -13.11
N LYS A 127 21.37 -39.21 -14.02
CA LYS A 127 22.32 -40.30 -13.69
C LYS A 127 23.36 -39.91 -12.63
N ILE A 128 23.97 -38.74 -12.75
CA ILE A 128 25.09 -38.33 -11.89
C ILE A 128 24.63 -38.17 -10.42
N PRO A 129 23.64 -37.35 -10.06
CA PRO A 129 23.17 -37.26 -8.68
C PRO A 129 22.51 -38.57 -8.20
N ARG A 130 21.86 -39.35 -9.10
CA ARG A 130 21.26 -40.64 -8.74
C ARG A 130 22.31 -41.65 -8.24
N ALA A 131 23.54 -41.61 -8.73
CA ALA A 131 24.62 -42.44 -8.24
C ALA A 131 24.95 -42.21 -6.75
N ASN A 132 24.57 -41.03 -6.22
CA ASN A 132 24.71 -40.66 -4.81
C ASN A 132 23.38 -40.69 -4.06
N ASN A 133 22.37 -41.41 -4.54
CA ASN A 133 21.02 -41.46 -4.00
C ASN A 133 20.31 -40.06 -3.95
N ASN A 134 20.70 -39.12 -4.82
CA ASN A 134 20.06 -37.86 -4.99
C ASN A 134 19.27 -37.82 -6.31
N SER A 135 18.34 -36.85 -6.47
CA SER A 135 17.43 -36.81 -7.61
C SER A 135 16.62 -38.12 -7.77
N VAL A 136 16.22 -38.72 -6.66
CA VAL A 136 15.48 -40.00 -6.57
C VAL A 136 14.27 -39.84 -5.68
N PHE A 137 13.21 -40.62 -5.97
CA PHE A 137 12.06 -40.68 -5.10
C PHE A 137 12.38 -41.52 -3.86
N VAL A 138 11.92 -41.06 -2.72
CA VAL A 138 12.21 -41.61 -1.40
C VAL A 138 10.90 -41.80 -0.60
N ASP A 139 10.95 -42.73 0.36
CA ASP A 139 9.87 -42.92 1.32
C ASP A 139 9.87 -41.80 2.41
N ARG A 140 8.97 -41.90 3.40
CA ARG A 140 8.87 -40.93 4.51
C ARG A 140 10.06 -40.98 5.46
N GLU A 141 10.84 -42.04 5.44
CA GLU A 141 12.12 -42.19 6.17
C GLU A 141 13.32 -41.80 5.32
N PHE A 142 13.09 -41.18 4.15
CA PHE A 142 14.10 -40.70 3.20
C PHE A 142 14.95 -41.80 2.58
N ARG A 143 14.45 -43.07 2.54
CA ARG A 143 15.12 -44.17 1.87
C ARG A 143 14.68 -44.22 0.41
N PRO A 144 15.61 -44.33 -0.56
CA PRO A 144 15.25 -44.46 -1.98
C PRO A 144 14.43 -45.74 -2.24
N TYR A 145 13.41 -45.60 -3.04
CA TYR A 145 12.68 -46.78 -3.56
C TYR A 145 13.63 -47.65 -4.38
N PRO A 146 13.64 -49.01 -4.19
CA PRO A 146 14.54 -49.88 -4.93
C PRO A 146 14.36 -49.79 -6.44
N ASP A 147 13.12 -49.79 -6.93
CA ASP A 147 12.76 -49.51 -8.32
C ASP A 147 11.99 -48.20 -8.44
N GLN A 148 12.70 -47.20 -8.97
CA GLN A 148 12.15 -45.86 -9.16
C GLN A 148 11.06 -45.81 -10.24
N TRP A 149 11.11 -46.72 -11.21
CA TRP A 149 10.14 -46.77 -12.30
C TRP A 149 8.85 -47.46 -11.88
N GLU A 150 8.95 -48.57 -11.13
CA GLU A 150 7.83 -49.20 -10.51
C GLU A 150 7.10 -48.25 -9.56
N PHE A 151 7.85 -47.50 -8.74
CA PHE A 151 7.28 -46.47 -7.88
C PHE A 151 6.53 -45.43 -8.69
N LEU A 152 7.16 -44.81 -9.71
CA LEU A 152 6.52 -43.79 -10.55
C LEU A 152 5.27 -44.32 -11.27
N ALA A 153 5.26 -45.56 -11.71
CA ALA A 153 4.10 -46.17 -12.32
C ALA A 153 2.93 -46.38 -11.34
N SER A 154 3.24 -46.54 -10.04
CA SER A 154 2.25 -46.72 -8.97
C SER A 154 1.69 -45.41 -8.41
N VAL A 155 2.33 -44.27 -8.71
CA VAL A 155 1.90 -42.95 -8.18
C VAL A 155 0.50 -42.61 -8.68
N LYS A 156 -0.40 -42.41 -7.73
CA LYS A 156 -1.78 -41.99 -8.02
C LYS A 156 -1.80 -40.55 -8.53
N ARG A 157 -2.65 -40.31 -9.51
CA ARG A 157 -2.93 -38.98 -10.06
C ARG A 157 -4.22 -38.44 -9.49
N MET A 158 -4.31 -37.13 -9.36
CA MET A 158 -5.47 -36.45 -8.80
C MET A 158 -6.42 -36.02 -9.92
N SER A 159 -7.73 -36.31 -9.79
CA SER A 159 -8.71 -35.79 -10.76
C SER A 159 -8.92 -34.29 -10.59
N ALA A 160 -9.33 -33.59 -11.66
CA ALA A 160 -9.61 -32.18 -11.61
C ALA A 160 -10.71 -31.82 -10.59
N ASP A 161 -11.75 -32.66 -10.51
CA ASP A 161 -12.88 -32.44 -9.61
C ASP A 161 -12.46 -32.58 -8.14
N ALA A 162 -11.55 -33.52 -7.83
CA ALA A 162 -10.98 -33.64 -6.50
C ALA A 162 -10.13 -32.42 -6.11
N VAL A 163 -9.35 -31.86 -7.05
CA VAL A 163 -8.60 -30.62 -6.83
C VAL A 163 -9.56 -29.45 -6.54
N GLU A 164 -10.59 -29.28 -7.37
CA GLU A 164 -11.58 -28.23 -7.19
C GLU A 164 -12.33 -28.34 -5.86
N ALA A 165 -12.69 -29.54 -5.43
CA ALA A 165 -13.36 -29.77 -4.14
C ALA A 165 -12.51 -29.29 -2.96
N VAL A 166 -11.22 -29.64 -2.93
CA VAL A 166 -10.28 -29.19 -1.88
C VAL A 166 -10.14 -27.66 -1.89
N VAL A 167 -9.99 -27.07 -3.08
CA VAL A 167 -9.82 -25.60 -3.23
C VAL A 167 -11.09 -24.85 -2.82
N LEU A 168 -12.27 -25.31 -3.24
CA LEU A 168 -13.55 -24.67 -2.89
C LEU A 168 -13.82 -24.71 -1.40
N GLU A 169 -13.55 -25.86 -0.75
CA GLU A 169 -13.71 -25.97 0.70
C GLU A 169 -12.78 -25.02 1.45
N ALA A 170 -11.52 -24.93 1.04
CA ALA A 170 -10.57 -23.98 1.63
C ALA A 170 -10.96 -22.51 1.37
N GLN A 171 -11.51 -22.21 0.19
CA GLN A 171 -12.01 -20.87 -0.12
C GLN A 171 -13.19 -20.47 0.78
N ARG A 172 -14.14 -21.39 1.02
CA ARG A 172 -15.27 -21.18 1.93
C ARG A 172 -14.82 -20.87 3.35
N ARG A 173 -13.74 -21.52 3.81
CA ARG A 173 -13.16 -21.33 5.15
C ARG A 173 -12.20 -20.14 5.23
N GLY A 174 -11.87 -19.50 4.12
CA GLY A 174 -10.87 -18.42 4.07
C GLY A 174 -9.41 -18.87 4.26
N ASP A 175 -9.14 -20.17 4.13
CA ASP A 175 -7.85 -20.82 4.45
C ASP A 175 -6.88 -20.89 3.25
N LEU A 176 -7.18 -20.24 2.12
CA LEU A 176 -6.34 -20.33 0.92
C LEU A 176 -4.90 -19.85 1.17
N LEU A 177 -4.73 -18.64 1.73
CA LEU A 177 -3.46 -18.07 2.15
C LEU A 177 -3.47 -17.68 3.63
N GLY A 178 -4.63 -17.61 4.24
CA GLY A 178 -4.81 -17.25 5.65
C GLY A 178 -4.26 -15.88 6.06
N VAL A 179 -3.97 -14.96 5.14
CA VAL A 179 -3.46 -13.61 5.41
C VAL A 179 -4.44 -12.54 4.94
N ARG A 180 -4.33 -11.32 5.49
CA ARG A 180 -5.23 -10.22 5.17
C ARG A 180 -5.19 -9.89 3.68
N ILE A 181 -6.36 -9.66 3.10
CA ILE A 181 -6.52 -9.02 1.78
C ILE A 181 -6.63 -7.53 2.06
N ASN A 182 -5.93 -6.70 1.31
CA ASN A 182 -6.09 -5.26 1.42
C ASN A 182 -7.50 -4.86 0.97
N SER A 183 -8.30 -4.34 1.89
CA SER A 183 -9.56 -3.67 1.55
C SER A 183 -9.27 -2.20 1.19
N SER A 184 -9.97 -1.68 0.19
CA SER A 184 -9.98 -0.26 -0.11
C SER A 184 -11.04 0.47 0.73
N GLU A 185 -10.95 1.81 0.86
CA GLU A 185 -12.03 2.59 1.49
C GLU A 185 -13.39 2.38 0.78
N ASP A 186 -13.38 2.11 -0.53
CA ASP A 186 -14.60 1.82 -1.30
C ASP A 186 -15.22 0.48 -0.85
N ASP A 187 -14.43 -0.49 -0.40
CA ASP A 187 -14.88 -1.76 0.16
C ASP A 187 -15.54 -1.59 1.56
N GLU A 188 -15.14 -0.57 2.33
CA GLU A 188 -15.74 -0.25 3.63
C GLU A 188 -17.08 0.48 3.52
N LEU A 189 -17.30 1.21 2.41
CA LEU A 189 -18.54 1.93 2.16
C LEU A 189 -19.70 1.01 1.80
N ASP A 190 -19.42 -0.10 1.09
CA ASP A 190 -20.40 -1.07 0.63
C ASP A 190 -20.02 -2.50 1.06
N PRO A 191 -20.03 -2.83 2.38
CA PRO A 191 -19.58 -4.14 2.90
C PRO A 191 -20.36 -5.32 2.29
N TRP A 192 -21.62 -5.10 1.90
CA TRP A 192 -22.47 -6.10 1.26
C TRP A 192 -22.11 -6.37 -0.21
N ALA A 193 -21.31 -5.50 -0.84
CA ALA A 193 -20.79 -5.70 -2.19
C ALA A 193 -19.52 -6.55 -2.19
N LEU A 194 -18.95 -6.85 -1.01
CA LEU A 194 -17.76 -7.68 -0.88
C LEU A 194 -18.06 -9.13 -1.29
N PRO A 195 -17.24 -9.74 -2.15
CA PRO A 195 -17.40 -11.16 -2.45
C PRO A 195 -17.25 -12.00 -1.18
N PRO A 196 -17.95 -13.15 -1.07
CA PRO A 196 -17.88 -14.05 0.10
C PRO A 196 -16.46 -14.45 0.49
N SER A 197 -15.52 -14.43 -0.46
CA SER A 197 -14.08 -14.68 -0.22
C SER A 197 -13.38 -13.63 0.64
N LYS A 198 -13.98 -12.48 0.86
CA LYS A 198 -13.48 -11.42 1.76
C LYS A 198 -14.04 -11.53 3.17
N THR A 199 -15.14 -12.27 3.36
CA THR A 199 -15.69 -12.58 4.69
C THR A 199 -14.97 -13.81 5.25
N ARG A 200 -14.20 -13.64 6.31
CA ARG A 200 -13.44 -14.73 6.95
C ARG A 200 -14.26 -15.44 8.02
N ALA A 201 -14.46 -16.75 7.84
CA ALA A 201 -14.57 -17.67 8.98
C ALA A 201 -13.14 -18.07 9.39
N GLU A 202 -12.68 -17.63 10.54
CA GLU A 202 -11.37 -18.09 11.06
C GLU A 202 -11.54 -19.50 11.63
N ARG A 203 -10.60 -20.39 11.28
CA ARG A 203 -10.61 -21.75 11.81
C ARG A 203 -10.31 -21.72 13.30
N GLU A 204 -11.03 -22.49 14.07
CA GLU A 204 -10.80 -22.69 15.49
C GLU A 204 -9.41 -23.32 15.73
N ILE A 205 -8.64 -22.75 16.62
CA ILE A 205 -7.36 -23.29 17.05
C ILE A 205 -7.63 -24.17 18.26
N LEU A 206 -7.27 -25.45 18.15
CA LEU A 206 -7.44 -26.41 19.24
C LEU A 206 -6.26 -26.32 20.22
N GLY A 207 -6.58 -26.31 21.55
CA GLY A 207 -5.59 -26.32 22.63
C GLY A 207 -4.82 -27.64 22.77
N PRO A 208 -3.97 -27.79 23.78
CA PRO A 208 -4.02 -27.01 25.03
C PRO A 208 -3.39 -25.64 24.93
N PHE A 209 -3.90 -24.69 25.70
CA PHE A 209 -3.37 -23.35 25.83
C PHE A 209 -2.83 -23.10 27.25
N PRO A 210 -1.76 -22.30 27.42
CA PRO A 210 -1.31 -21.86 28.71
C PRO A 210 -2.33 -20.88 29.32
N ALA A 211 -2.52 -20.93 30.65
CA ALA A 211 -3.40 -19.97 31.31
C ALA A 211 -2.89 -18.53 31.22
N GLN A 212 -1.57 -18.36 31.16
CA GLN A 212 -0.92 -17.06 31.07
C GLN A 212 0.21 -17.12 30.03
N ILE A 213 0.47 -15.99 29.37
CA ILE A 213 1.55 -15.84 28.40
C ILE A 213 2.28 -14.50 28.60
N GLN A 214 3.60 -14.50 28.52
CA GLN A 214 4.38 -13.28 28.62
C GLN A 214 4.41 -12.53 27.27
N ILE A 215 4.16 -11.22 27.35
CA ILE A 215 4.34 -10.27 26.25
C ILE A 215 5.32 -9.20 26.69
N VAL A 216 6.39 -8.99 25.92
CA VAL A 216 7.32 -7.88 26.14
C VAL A 216 7.08 -6.83 25.06
N ARG A 217 6.76 -5.60 25.47
CA ARG A 217 6.64 -4.45 24.57
C ARG A 217 7.95 -3.68 24.57
N SER A 218 8.60 -3.59 23.41
CA SER A 218 9.83 -2.82 23.21
C SER A 218 9.79 -2.13 21.83
N ASN A 219 10.81 -2.24 21.02
CA ASN A 219 10.78 -1.84 19.61
C ASN A 219 9.72 -2.63 18.81
N LEU A 220 9.53 -3.90 19.15
CA LEU A 220 8.47 -4.80 18.68
C LEU A 220 7.65 -5.31 19.85
N VAL A 221 6.61 -6.08 19.57
CA VAL A 221 5.83 -6.86 20.52
C VAL A 221 6.34 -8.28 20.49
N TYR A 222 6.97 -8.74 21.56
CA TYR A 222 7.54 -10.07 21.68
C TYR A 222 6.58 -10.95 22.48
N VAL A 223 6.04 -11.98 21.85
CA VAL A 223 5.14 -12.97 22.46
C VAL A 223 5.95 -14.23 22.73
N GLU A 224 5.97 -14.69 23.97
CA GLU A 224 6.65 -15.93 24.35
C GLU A 224 6.00 -17.14 23.64
N LYS A 225 6.83 -18.07 23.16
CA LYS A 225 6.34 -19.25 22.41
C LYS A 225 5.98 -20.42 23.31
N HIS A 226 6.52 -20.45 24.54
CA HIS A 226 6.38 -21.59 25.42
C HIS A 226 4.91 -21.89 25.75
N GLY A 227 4.51 -23.14 25.56
CA GLY A 227 3.15 -23.61 25.80
C GLY A 227 2.12 -23.27 24.72
N LEU A 228 2.48 -22.51 23.68
CA LEU A 228 1.58 -22.23 22.56
C LEU A 228 1.69 -23.31 21.47
N PRO A 229 0.58 -23.82 20.97
CA PRO A 229 0.60 -24.76 19.85
C PRO A 229 1.04 -24.09 18.55
N SER A 230 1.63 -24.85 17.61
CA SER A 230 2.11 -24.34 16.30
C SER A 230 1.05 -23.54 15.53
N ALA A 231 -0.21 -23.96 15.59
CA ALA A 231 -1.32 -23.25 14.96
C ALA A 231 -1.49 -21.82 15.54
N MET A 232 -1.30 -21.62 16.84
CA MET A 232 -1.35 -20.29 17.48
C MET A 232 -0.15 -19.46 17.07
N LEU A 233 1.07 -20.04 17.04
CA LEU A 233 2.28 -19.35 16.60
C LEU A 233 2.18 -18.90 15.12
N ASN A 234 1.66 -19.78 14.26
CA ASN A 234 1.36 -19.42 12.87
C ASN A 234 0.31 -18.32 12.77
N ARG A 235 -0.74 -18.35 13.59
CA ARG A 235 -1.78 -17.31 13.62
C ARG A 235 -1.19 -15.96 14.05
N LEU A 236 -0.30 -15.92 15.04
CA LEU A 236 0.42 -14.72 15.46
C LEU A 236 1.24 -14.13 14.32
N LEU A 237 2.04 -14.94 13.62
CA LEU A 237 2.83 -14.47 12.46
C LEU A 237 1.94 -13.88 11.36
N ARG A 238 0.76 -14.45 11.14
CA ARG A 238 -0.21 -13.97 10.13
C ARG A 238 -0.89 -12.64 10.51
N LEU A 239 -0.90 -12.25 11.79
CA LEU A 239 -1.36 -10.92 12.19
C LEU A 239 -0.50 -9.81 11.58
N ALA A 240 0.79 -10.07 11.37
CA ALA A 240 1.74 -9.16 10.77
C ALA A 240 2.02 -9.47 9.28
N ALA A 241 1.09 -10.10 8.56
CA ALA A 241 1.25 -10.46 7.17
C ALA A 241 0.04 -10.05 6.32
N PHE A 242 0.28 -9.78 5.04
CA PHE A 242 -0.76 -9.44 4.07
C PHE A 242 -0.36 -9.83 2.64
N GLN A 243 -1.37 -9.95 1.75
CA GLN A 243 -1.13 -10.24 0.34
C GLN A 243 -0.41 -9.07 -0.32
N ASN A 244 0.65 -9.35 -1.10
CA ASN A 244 1.43 -8.35 -1.81
C ASN A 244 0.69 -7.81 -3.04
N PRO A 245 0.21 -6.58 -3.05
CA PRO A 245 -0.54 -6.03 -4.18
C PRO A 245 0.29 -5.94 -5.47
N GLU A 246 1.61 -5.75 -5.36
CA GLU A 246 2.49 -5.68 -6.52
C GLU A 246 2.61 -7.01 -7.25
N PHE A 247 2.66 -8.12 -6.49
CA PHE A 247 2.65 -9.45 -7.08
C PHE A 247 1.40 -9.69 -7.91
N TYR A 248 0.22 -9.48 -7.31
CA TYR A 248 -1.06 -9.74 -7.98
C TYR A 248 -1.32 -8.78 -9.14
N ARG A 249 -0.86 -7.54 -9.04
CA ARG A 249 -0.92 -6.57 -10.15
C ARG A 249 -0.01 -6.99 -11.31
N ALA A 250 1.23 -7.40 -11.03
CA ALA A 250 2.15 -7.90 -12.05
C ALA A 250 1.58 -9.12 -12.76
N GLN A 251 1.03 -10.07 -12.00
CA GLN A 251 0.37 -11.26 -12.55
C GLN A 251 -0.83 -10.91 -13.46
N ALA A 252 -1.71 -10.01 -13.01
CA ALA A 252 -2.86 -9.54 -13.80
C ALA A 252 -2.46 -8.84 -15.11
N MET A 253 -1.31 -8.16 -15.10
CA MET A 253 -0.74 -7.51 -16.28
C MET A 253 0.11 -8.45 -17.14
N ARG A 254 0.23 -9.74 -16.80
CA ARG A 254 1.11 -10.73 -17.44
C ARG A 254 2.58 -10.30 -17.47
N LEU A 255 3.02 -9.63 -16.40
CA LEU A 255 4.42 -9.26 -16.18
C LEU A 255 5.11 -10.32 -15.32
N PRO A 256 6.45 -10.45 -15.41
CA PRO A 256 7.21 -11.34 -14.53
C PRO A 256 6.99 -10.98 -13.06
N THR A 257 6.79 -12.02 -12.22
CA THR A 257 6.61 -11.86 -10.77
C THR A 257 7.89 -12.17 -9.98
N PHE A 258 8.99 -12.39 -10.67
CA PHE A 258 10.30 -12.62 -10.08
C PHE A 258 10.65 -11.48 -9.10
N ASN A 259 11.21 -11.80 -7.97
CA ASN A 259 11.51 -10.87 -6.87
C ASN A 259 10.30 -10.15 -6.23
N LYS A 260 9.08 -10.63 -6.44
CA LYS A 260 7.88 -10.14 -5.77
C LYS A 260 7.26 -11.28 -4.95
N PRO A 261 7.42 -11.32 -3.62
CA PRO A 261 6.78 -12.34 -2.80
C PRO A 261 5.26 -12.17 -2.86
N ARG A 262 4.53 -13.29 -2.73
CA ARG A 262 3.04 -13.28 -2.68
C ARG A 262 2.50 -12.66 -1.42
N VAL A 263 3.24 -12.88 -0.31
CA VAL A 263 2.88 -12.44 1.02
C VAL A 263 4.01 -11.57 1.55
N ILE A 264 3.66 -10.41 2.06
CA ILE A 264 4.56 -9.55 2.82
C ILE A 264 4.36 -9.90 4.29
N ALA A 265 5.44 -10.32 4.96
CA ALA A 265 5.47 -10.65 6.37
C ALA A 265 6.38 -9.66 7.11
N CYS A 266 5.83 -8.97 8.10
CA CYS A 266 6.55 -8.01 8.94
C CYS A 266 6.88 -8.59 10.32
N GLY A 267 6.34 -9.76 10.67
CA GLY A 267 6.65 -10.51 11.88
C GLY A 267 7.88 -11.40 11.73
N GLU A 268 8.51 -11.76 12.84
CA GLU A 268 9.71 -12.57 12.90
C GLU A 268 9.53 -13.74 13.87
N ASP A 269 9.99 -14.93 13.47
CA ASP A 269 10.02 -16.12 14.30
C ASP A 269 11.41 -16.26 14.93
N LEU A 270 11.53 -15.86 16.20
CA LEU A 270 12.77 -15.97 16.98
C LEU A 270 12.80 -17.27 17.77
N ALA A 271 13.94 -17.61 18.36
CA ALA A 271 14.10 -18.87 19.11
C ALA A 271 13.00 -19.07 20.16
N ASN A 272 12.76 -18.07 21.02
CA ASN A 272 11.82 -18.15 22.14
C ASN A 272 10.59 -17.24 22.01
N TYR A 273 10.53 -16.38 21.02
CA TYR A 273 9.49 -15.37 20.86
C TYR A 273 9.00 -15.27 19.41
N ILE A 274 7.73 -14.95 19.24
CA ILE A 274 7.23 -14.35 18.01
C ILE A 274 7.31 -12.84 18.18
N ALA A 275 8.04 -12.16 17.29
CA ALA A 275 8.19 -10.71 17.31
C ALA A 275 7.29 -10.09 16.23
N LEU A 276 6.40 -9.19 16.65
CA LEU A 276 5.41 -8.53 15.81
C LEU A 276 5.58 -7.01 15.86
N PRO A 277 5.27 -6.27 14.80
CA PRO A 277 5.23 -4.82 14.84
C PRO A 277 4.29 -4.30 15.94
N ARG A 278 4.61 -3.14 16.52
CA ARG A 278 3.89 -2.57 17.67
C ARG A 278 2.39 -2.40 17.47
N GLY A 279 1.96 -2.07 16.25
CA GLY A 279 0.55 -1.89 15.91
C GLY A 279 -0.28 -3.17 15.95
N CYS A 280 0.36 -4.35 15.98
CA CYS A 280 -0.32 -5.63 16.08
C CYS A 280 -0.78 -5.98 17.52
N ILE A 281 -0.36 -5.21 18.54
CA ILE A 281 -0.67 -5.55 19.95
C ILE A 281 -2.16 -5.74 20.21
N GLY A 282 -3.02 -4.89 19.62
CA GLY A 282 -4.46 -5.02 19.78
C GLY A 282 -5.03 -6.31 19.21
N ASP A 283 -4.50 -6.76 18.05
CA ASP A 283 -4.88 -8.03 17.43
C ASP A 283 -4.40 -9.23 18.27
N VAL A 284 -3.18 -9.14 18.83
CA VAL A 284 -2.63 -10.16 19.72
C VAL A 284 -3.50 -10.33 20.99
N LEU A 285 -3.86 -9.21 21.61
CA LEU A 285 -4.70 -9.25 22.82
C LEU A 285 -6.08 -9.83 22.53
N ARG A 286 -6.73 -9.45 21.42
CA ARG A 286 -8.01 -10.05 21.00
C ARG A 286 -7.89 -11.55 20.71
N LEU A 287 -6.79 -11.97 20.06
CA LEU A 287 -6.55 -13.38 19.78
C LEU A 287 -6.43 -14.19 21.09
N PHE A 288 -5.72 -13.68 22.08
CA PHE A 288 -5.57 -14.35 23.37
C PHE A 288 -6.86 -14.33 24.19
N GLU A 289 -7.60 -13.24 24.18
CA GLU A 289 -8.92 -13.14 24.83
C GLU A 289 -9.89 -14.20 24.27
N ALA A 290 -9.93 -14.37 22.92
CA ALA A 290 -10.77 -15.37 22.28
C ALA A 290 -10.42 -16.82 22.66
N HIS A 291 -9.20 -17.07 23.14
CA HIS A 291 -8.73 -18.40 23.59
C HIS A 291 -8.53 -18.49 25.11
N TYR A 292 -9.04 -17.52 25.88
CA TYR A 292 -8.94 -17.47 27.34
C TYR A 292 -7.51 -17.50 27.88
N ILE A 293 -6.54 -16.94 27.13
CA ILE A 293 -5.16 -16.83 27.53
C ILE A 293 -4.95 -15.45 28.17
N MET A 294 -4.48 -15.41 29.42
CA MET A 294 -4.22 -14.14 30.12
C MET A 294 -2.84 -13.58 29.75
N PRO A 295 -2.74 -12.40 29.08
CA PRO A 295 -1.45 -11.80 28.76
C PRO A 295 -0.84 -11.09 29.98
N VAL A 296 0.41 -11.40 30.30
CA VAL A 296 1.23 -10.71 31.29
C VAL A 296 2.21 -9.81 30.53
N THR A 297 1.96 -8.50 30.55
CA THR A 297 2.73 -7.55 29.74
C THR A 297 3.85 -6.89 30.55
N ARG A 298 5.08 -6.95 30.02
CA ARG A 298 6.24 -6.21 30.49
C ARG A 298 6.56 -5.09 29.50
N ASP A 299 6.64 -3.83 29.99
CA ASP A 299 6.93 -2.66 29.14
C ASP A 299 8.42 -2.30 29.24
N GLU A 300 9.16 -2.54 28.15
CA GLU A 300 10.57 -2.25 27.97
C GLU A 300 10.79 -1.15 26.92
N ARG A 301 9.74 -0.39 26.60
CA ARG A 301 9.85 0.74 25.69
C ARG A 301 10.59 1.89 26.37
N PHE A 302 11.34 2.65 25.60
CA PHE A 302 12.03 3.82 26.13
C PHE A 302 11.04 4.98 26.37
N ALA A 303 10.83 5.32 27.63
CA ALA A 303 9.89 6.36 28.03
C ALA A 303 10.36 7.77 27.65
N GLY A 304 11.64 7.92 27.31
CA GLY A 304 12.24 9.18 26.90
C GLY A 304 12.96 9.92 28.03
N ARG A 305 13.79 10.88 27.65
CA ARG A 305 14.42 11.85 28.54
C ARG A 305 13.48 13.04 28.69
N PRO A 306 13.21 13.50 29.92
CA PRO A 306 12.37 14.70 30.11
C PRO A 306 12.95 15.92 29.38
N ILE A 307 12.07 16.73 28.77
CA ILE A 307 12.42 17.99 28.12
C ILE A 307 11.52 19.10 28.65
N ASP A 308 12.08 20.29 28.81
CA ASP A 308 11.32 21.45 29.23
C ASP A 308 10.89 22.27 28.01
N VAL A 309 9.71 21.95 27.52
CA VAL A 309 9.08 22.64 26.37
C VAL A 309 7.60 22.88 26.65
N MET A 310 7.09 23.98 26.15
CA MET A 310 5.68 24.33 26.21
C MET A 310 5.18 24.68 24.81
N PHE A 311 3.99 24.24 24.49
CA PHE A 311 3.34 24.62 23.24
C PHE A 311 2.90 26.08 23.31
N SER A 312 3.40 26.90 22.35
CA SER A 312 3.04 28.29 22.19
C SER A 312 2.12 28.43 20.97
N GLY A 313 0.83 28.45 21.18
CA GLY A 313 -0.17 28.57 20.12
C GLY A 313 -1.56 28.22 20.59
N GLN A 314 -2.53 28.31 19.70
CA GLN A 314 -3.90 27.88 19.95
C GLN A 314 -4.32 26.81 18.95
N LEU A 315 -4.85 25.71 19.47
CA LEU A 315 -5.47 24.68 18.63
C LEU A 315 -6.93 25.06 18.35
N ARG A 316 -7.36 24.86 17.11
CA ARG A 316 -8.78 24.98 16.73
C ARG A 316 -9.60 23.86 17.35
N LEU A 317 -10.92 24.01 17.46
CA LEU A 317 -11.82 23.01 18.07
C LEU A 317 -11.59 21.58 17.53
N ALA A 318 -11.57 21.41 16.21
CA ALA A 318 -11.32 20.09 15.64
C ALA A 318 -9.90 19.54 15.92
N GLN A 319 -8.91 20.42 16.11
CA GLN A 319 -7.57 20.02 16.51
C GLN A 319 -7.51 19.63 17.99
N LEU A 320 -8.26 20.33 18.86
CA LEU A 320 -8.37 19.99 20.29
C LEU A 320 -9.02 18.61 20.47
N GLU A 321 -10.10 18.32 19.75
CA GLU A 321 -10.75 17.02 19.75
C GLU A 321 -9.80 15.90 19.31
N ALA A 322 -9.10 16.11 18.18
CA ALA A 322 -8.10 15.17 17.67
C ALA A 322 -6.96 14.96 18.68
N ALA A 323 -6.45 16.04 19.27
CA ALA A 323 -5.37 16.01 20.25
C ALA A 323 -5.79 15.26 21.52
N ALA A 324 -6.98 15.53 22.06
CA ALA A 324 -7.53 14.84 23.22
C ALA A 324 -7.71 13.33 22.99
N THR A 325 -8.19 12.97 21.78
CA THR A 325 -8.32 11.56 21.40
C THR A 325 -6.97 10.86 21.31
N ILE A 326 -6.00 11.46 20.61
CA ILE A 326 -4.67 10.87 20.39
C ILE A 326 -3.88 10.77 21.70
N ALA A 327 -4.02 11.72 22.60
CA ALA A 327 -3.31 11.76 23.88
C ALA A 327 -3.61 10.56 24.78
N GLN A 328 -4.75 9.89 24.59
CA GLN A 328 -5.14 8.68 25.34
C GLN A 328 -4.34 7.43 24.95
N TYR A 329 -3.57 7.49 23.85
CA TYR A 329 -2.85 6.34 23.30
C TYR A 329 -1.34 6.62 23.22
N ASP A 330 -0.55 5.57 23.43
CA ASP A 330 0.90 5.65 23.25
C ASP A 330 1.29 5.64 21.76
N ASP A 331 0.52 4.96 20.91
CA ASP A 331 0.77 4.81 19.50
C ASP A 331 -0.52 4.94 18.65
N GLY A 332 -0.35 5.40 17.43
CA GLY A 332 -1.44 5.52 16.47
C GLY A 332 -1.21 6.55 15.38
N ILE A 333 -2.20 6.68 14.52
CA ILE A 333 -2.16 7.54 13.35
C ILE A 333 -3.25 8.61 13.44
N LEU A 334 -2.85 9.86 13.16
CA LEU A 334 -3.75 10.95 12.83
C LEU A 334 -3.93 11.00 11.32
N CYS A 335 -5.14 10.68 10.86
CA CYS A 335 -5.54 10.84 9.47
C CYS A 335 -6.35 12.12 9.32
N ALA A 336 -5.75 13.17 8.77
CA ALA A 336 -6.42 14.46 8.58
C ALA A 336 -5.94 15.15 7.29
N PRO A 337 -6.84 15.85 6.55
CA PRO A 337 -6.52 16.48 5.28
C PRO A 337 -5.35 17.46 5.35
N THR A 338 -4.80 17.80 4.20
CA THR A 338 -3.86 18.91 4.07
C THR A 338 -4.53 20.19 4.58
N ALA A 339 -3.79 21.10 5.21
CA ALA A 339 -4.28 22.31 5.87
C ALA A 339 -5.03 22.11 7.22
N PHE A 340 -5.25 20.88 7.70
CA PHE A 340 -5.75 20.64 9.06
C PHE A 340 -4.84 21.23 10.14
N GLY A 341 -3.53 21.32 9.88
CA GLY A 341 -2.54 21.79 10.86
C GLY A 341 -1.92 20.66 11.68
N LYS A 342 -1.69 19.49 11.04
CA LYS A 342 -1.04 18.31 11.65
C LYS A 342 0.24 18.66 12.41
N THR A 343 1.06 19.59 11.89
CA THR A 343 2.30 20.03 12.53
C THR A 343 2.06 20.76 13.85
N ALA A 344 1.01 21.62 13.94
CA ALA A 344 0.66 22.31 15.19
C ALA A 344 0.18 21.32 16.26
N LEU A 345 -0.65 20.33 15.86
CA LEU A 345 -1.09 19.27 16.77
C LEU A 345 0.10 18.43 17.25
N ALA A 346 1.03 18.08 16.36
CA ALA A 346 2.22 17.34 16.72
C ALA A 346 3.12 18.13 17.70
N ALA A 347 3.31 19.44 17.49
CA ALA A 347 4.03 20.30 18.43
C ALA A 347 3.32 20.37 19.78
N TRP A 348 1.99 20.43 19.81
CA TRP A 348 1.20 20.36 21.02
C TRP A 348 1.43 19.03 21.76
N MET A 349 1.44 17.89 21.05
CA MET A 349 1.74 16.58 21.62
C MET A 349 3.15 16.52 22.25
N ILE A 350 4.15 17.15 21.64
CA ILE A 350 5.50 17.28 22.21
C ILE A 350 5.44 18.03 23.55
N GLY A 351 4.73 19.17 23.57
CA GLY A 351 4.54 19.99 24.78
C GLY A 351 3.76 19.30 25.89
N GLN A 352 2.85 18.35 25.53
CA GLN A 352 2.09 17.57 26.51
C GLN A 352 2.90 16.40 27.10
N ARG A 353 3.61 15.65 26.24
CA ARG A 353 4.39 14.47 26.66
C ARG A 353 5.70 14.82 27.33
N LYS A 354 6.28 15.97 26.97
CA LYS A 354 7.53 16.52 27.55
C LYS A 354 8.68 15.52 27.59
N VAL A 355 8.82 14.75 26.52
CA VAL A 355 9.92 13.79 26.32
C VAL A 355 10.66 14.08 25.03
N ASN A 356 11.94 13.77 25.00
CA ASN A 356 12.76 13.98 23.81
C ASN A 356 12.13 13.31 22.57
N THR A 357 12.11 14.07 21.47
CA THR A 357 11.29 13.72 20.31
C THR A 357 12.09 13.72 19.03
N LEU A 358 11.90 12.69 18.20
CA LEU A 358 12.40 12.59 16.83
C LEU A 358 11.24 12.74 15.85
N VAL A 359 11.37 13.70 14.92
CA VAL A 359 10.42 13.83 13.79
C VAL A 359 11.06 13.26 12.53
N LEU A 360 10.44 12.24 11.94
CA LEU A 360 10.88 11.59 10.72
C LEU A 360 10.11 12.16 9.51
N VAL A 361 10.87 12.64 8.53
CA VAL A 361 10.35 13.18 7.26
C VAL A 361 11.05 12.52 6.08
N HIS A 362 10.46 12.59 4.89
CA HIS A 362 11.01 11.92 3.71
C HIS A 362 11.76 12.85 2.75
N ARG A 363 11.75 14.19 2.97
CA ARG A 363 12.40 15.18 2.10
C ARG A 363 13.01 16.33 2.88
N GLN A 364 14.08 16.90 2.32
CA GLN A 364 14.77 18.05 2.89
C GLN A 364 13.86 19.27 3.10
N GLN A 365 12.97 19.55 2.16
CA GLN A 365 12.06 20.69 2.25
C GLN A 365 11.11 20.58 3.45
N LEU A 366 10.62 19.38 3.75
CA LEU A 366 9.81 19.13 4.95
C LEU A 366 10.65 19.28 6.21
N LEU A 367 11.90 18.83 6.20
CA LEU A 367 12.81 18.99 7.34
C LEU A 367 12.96 20.48 7.67
N ASP A 368 13.27 21.32 6.68
CA ASP A 368 13.45 22.79 6.86
C ASP A 368 12.14 23.43 7.41
N GLN A 369 10.97 22.99 6.94
CA GLN A 369 9.67 23.45 7.43
C GLN A 369 9.36 23.01 8.86
N TRP A 370 9.65 21.74 9.18
CA TRP A 370 9.43 21.22 10.52
C TRP A 370 10.29 21.95 11.54
N GLN A 371 11.58 22.18 11.23
CA GLN A 371 12.45 22.98 12.11
C GLN A 371 11.90 24.38 12.39
N ALA A 372 11.50 25.09 11.34
CA ALA A 372 10.96 26.44 11.48
C ALA A 372 9.66 26.46 12.32
N ARG A 373 8.75 25.50 12.09
CA ARG A 373 7.47 25.43 12.80
C ARG A 373 7.62 24.94 14.25
N LEU A 374 8.50 23.98 14.50
CA LEU A 374 8.79 23.55 15.88
C LEU A 374 9.44 24.67 16.67
N ALA A 375 10.37 25.42 16.09
CA ALA A 375 10.96 26.60 16.73
C ALA A 375 9.88 27.60 17.14
N MET A 376 8.92 27.88 16.26
CA MET A 376 7.80 28.81 16.51
C MET A 376 6.84 28.25 17.57
N PHE A 377 6.37 27.01 17.41
CA PHE A 377 5.32 26.44 18.30
C PHE A 377 5.83 26.03 19.68
N LEU A 378 7.10 25.71 19.83
CA LEU A 378 7.72 25.34 21.11
C LEU A 378 8.51 26.48 21.73
N ASN A 379 8.51 27.65 21.11
CA ASN A 379 9.30 28.84 21.53
C ASN A 379 10.77 28.50 21.76
N LEU A 380 11.36 27.70 20.86
CA LEU A 380 12.75 27.26 20.95
C LEU A 380 13.60 28.01 19.93
N PRO A 381 14.88 28.35 20.27
CA PRO A 381 15.82 28.86 19.27
C PRO A 381 15.97 27.81 18.13
N ALA A 382 15.93 28.25 16.88
CA ALA A 382 16.02 27.35 15.74
C ALA A 382 17.29 26.45 15.76
N LYS A 383 18.37 26.92 16.39
CA LYS A 383 19.63 26.18 16.55
C LYS A 383 19.55 25.03 17.57
N SER A 384 18.59 25.05 18.50
CA SER A 384 18.40 23.99 19.49
C SER A 384 17.60 22.80 18.96
N ILE A 385 16.99 22.93 17.78
CA ILE A 385 16.35 21.80 17.08
C ILE A 385 17.39 21.13 16.20
N GLY A 386 17.70 19.86 16.51
CA GLY A 386 18.71 19.10 15.79
C GLY A 386 18.29 18.75 14.37
N GLN A 387 19.25 18.46 13.53
CA GLN A 387 19.08 18.12 12.13
C GLN A 387 19.87 16.88 11.74
N ILE A 388 19.18 15.89 11.13
CA ILE A 388 19.81 14.68 10.58
C ILE A 388 19.36 14.52 9.13
N GLY A 389 20.25 14.82 8.19
CA GLY A 389 19.95 14.77 6.75
C GLY A 389 20.29 16.06 6.02
N GLY A 390 20.23 16.03 4.68
CA GLY A 390 20.61 17.15 3.83
C GLY A 390 22.09 17.55 3.95
N GLY A 391 22.97 16.59 4.16
CA GLY A 391 24.41 16.81 4.32
C GLY A 391 24.83 17.24 5.74
N LYS A 392 23.91 17.24 6.71
CA LYS A 392 24.18 17.57 8.12
C LYS A 392 23.77 16.43 9.03
N SER A 393 24.50 16.23 10.13
CA SER A 393 24.16 15.27 11.18
C SER A 393 24.53 15.89 12.52
N ASN A 394 23.63 16.73 13.04
CA ASN A 394 23.79 17.43 14.33
C ASN A 394 22.57 17.14 15.20
N PRO A 395 22.43 15.89 15.75
CA PRO A 395 21.36 15.61 16.69
C PRO A 395 21.56 16.39 17.98
N SER A 396 20.49 16.95 18.51
CA SER A 396 20.49 17.60 19.84
C SER A 396 20.17 16.60 20.95
N GLY A 397 19.50 15.50 20.62
CA GLY A 397 18.96 14.54 21.58
C GLY A 397 17.77 15.09 22.36
N TYR A 398 17.25 16.25 21.98
CA TYR A 398 16.15 16.98 22.64
C TYR A 398 14.89 16.98 21.76
N VAL A 399 14.90 17.77 20.70
CA VAL A 399 13.90 17.74 19.62
C VAL A 399 14.64 17.77 18.30
N ASP A 400 14.55 16.68 17.54
CA ASP A 400 15.33 16.51 16.32
C ASP A 400 14.42 16.20 15.14
N VAL A 401 14.83 16.67 13.96
CA VAL A 401 14.17 16.36 12.68
C VAL A 401 15.13 15.59 11.80
N ALA A 402 14.74 14.41 11.35
CA ALA A 402 15.56 13.54 10.53
C ALA A 402 14.89 13.18 9.19
N ILE A 403 15.69 13.13 8.12
CA ILE A 403 15.28 12.51 6.88
C ILE A 403 15.43 10.99 7.07
N ILE A 404 14.35 10.24 6.84
CA ILE A 404 14.33 8.81 7.12
C ILE A 404 15.42 8.04 6.37
N GLN A 405 15.74 8.41 5.13
CA GLN A 405 16.82 7.82 4.35
C GLN A 405 18.20 8.09 4.98
N SER A 406 18.34 9.13 5.79
CA SER A 406 19.57 9.46 6.52
C SER A 406 19.70 8.68 7.83
N SER A 407 18.62 8.00 8.26
CA SER A 407 18.58 7.13 9.44
C SER A 407 19.03 5.70 9.13
N HIS A 408 19.37 5.42 7.87
CA HIS A 408 19.81 4.12 7.39
C HIS A 408 21.01 4.29 6.46
N ASP A 409 21.98 3.39 6.54
CA ASP A 409 23.14 3.30 5.63
C ASP A 409 23.46 1.84 5.29
N LYS A 410 24.62 1.58 4.69
CA LYS A 410 25.05 0.21 4.33
C LYS A 410 25.25 -0.73 5.53
N ALA A 411 25.49 -0.18 6.71
CA ALA A 411 25.64 -0.93 7.95
C ALA A 411 24.30 -1.23 8.64
N GLY A 412 23.21 -0.59 8.19
CA GLY A 412 21.88 -0.78 8.73
C GLY A 412 21.27 0.52 9.27
N VAL A 413 20.32 0.38 10.18
CA VAL A 413 19.67 1.52 10.85
C VAL A 413 20.56 2.07 11.95
N LYS A 414 20.72 3.38 11.99
CA LYS A 414 21.58 4.06 12.95
C LYS A 414 20.96 4.03 14.36
N GLU A 415 21.82 3.82 15.38
CA GLU A 415 21.43 3.60 16.78
C GLU A 415 20.61 4.75 17.39
N PHE A 416 20.86 6.00 16.97
CA PHE A 416 20.18 7.17 17.54
C PHE A 416 18.64 7.06 17.47
N VAL A 417 18.08 6.31 16.50
CA VAL A 417 16.63 6.13 16.34
C VAL A 417 15.97 5.51 17.58
N ALA A 418 16.73 4.72 18.37
CA ALA A 418 16.25 4.07 19.59
C ALA A 418 16.29 4.98 20.84
N GLU A 419 16.88 6.19 20.76
CA GLU A 419 17.16 7.04 21.92
C GLU A 419 16.11 8.12 22.22
N TYR A 420 14.95 8.08 21.55
CA TYR A 420 13.87 9.05 21.74
C TYR A 420 12.68 8.39 22.41
N GLY A 421 12.03 9.14 23.34
CA GLY A 421 10.79 8.70 24.00
C GLY A 421 9.56 8.87 23.10
N GLN A 422 9.65 9.79 22.13
CA GLN A 422 8.59 10.03 21.16
C GLN A 422 9.15 10.07 19.75
N VAL A 423 8.47 9.39 18.83
CA VAL A 423 8.74 9.46 17.38
C VAL A 423 7.49 9.90 16.65
N ILE A 424 7.62 10.95 15.84
CA ILE A 424 6.55 11.46 14.97
C ILE A 424 6.95 11.21 13.53
N VAL A 425 6.08 10.57 12.75
CA VAL A 425 6.33 10.26 11.34
C VAL A 425 5.41 11.07 10.46
N ASP A 426 5.96 12.05 9.76
CA ASP A 426 5.16 12.90 8.85
C ASP A 426 5.01 12.27 7.47
N GLU A 427 3.78 12.39 6.92
CA GLU A 427 3.37 11.82 5.64
C GLU A 427 3.81 10.36 5.49
N CYS A 428 3.50 9.55 6.50
CA CYS A 428 3.95 8.16 6.62
C CYS A 428 3.58 7.28 5.41
N HIS A 429 2.63 7.70 4.58
CA HIS A 429 2.24 7.00 3.35
C HIS A 429 3.21 7.21 2.16
N HIS A 430 4.10 8.22 2.20
CA HIS A 430 5.06 8.50 1.13
C HIS A 430 6.39 7.76 1.27
N LEU A 431 6.63 7.14 2.41
CA LEU A 431 7.89 6.46 2.68
C LEU A 431 8.00 5.14 1.89
N SER A 432 9.21 4.78 1.43
CA SER A 432 9.45 3.43 0.94
C SER A 432 9.05 2.43 2.03
N ALA A 433 8.18 1.48 1.69
CA ALA A 433 7.68 0.50 2.65
C ALA A 433 8.83 -0.23 3.35
N PHE A 434 9.85 -0.62 2.61
CA PHE A 434 11.03 -1.33 3.13
C PHE A 434 11.87 -0.47 4.09
N THR A 435 12.33 0.73 3.65
CA THR A 435 13.16 1.59 4.51
C THR A 435 12.40 2.05 5.75
N PHE A 436 11.11 2.35 5.61
CA PHE A 436 10.24 2.72 6.71
C PHE A 436 10.13 1.60 7.75
N GLU A 437 9.85 0.38 7.29
CA GLU A 437 9.75 -0.78 8.15
C GLU A 437 11.06 -1.03 8.91
N GLN A 438 12.22 -0.98 8.21
CA GLN A 438 13.52 -1.19 8.83
C GLN A 438 13.81 -0.17 9.95
N VAL A 439 13.55 1.11 9.69
CA VAL A 439 13.76 2.16 10.70
C VAL A 439 12.80 1.99 11.88
N MET A 440 11.51 1.77 11.61
CA MET A 440 10.50 1.66 12.66
C MET A 440 10.68 0.41 13.54
N LYS A 441 11.22 -0.68 12.99
CA LYS A 441 11.61 -1.88 13.77
C LYS A 441 12.70 -1.60 14.83
N GLN A 442 13.47 -0.51 14.70
CA GLN A 442 14.49 -0.13 15.68
C GLN A 442 14.00 0.95 16.67
N VAL A 443 12.82 1.52 16.46
CA VAL A 443 12.26 2.55 17.32
C VAL A 443 11.78 1.95 18.65
N LYS A 444 12.49 2.23 19.73
CA LYS A 444 12.11 1.84 21.11
C LYS A 444 11.18 2.81 21.81
N ALA A 445 10.89 3.96 21.18
CA ALA A 445 10.07 5.02 21.76
C ALA A 445 8.75 4.49 22.32
N LYS A 446 8.38 4.94 23.53
CA LYS A 446 7.08 4.65 24.11
C LYS A 446 5.98 5.25 23.22
N TYR A 447 6.16 6.47 22.72
CA TYR A 447 5.17 7.19 21.96
C TYR A 447 5.51 7.22 20.47
N VAL A 448 4.56 6.79 19.62
CA VAL A 448 4.68 6.87 18.18
C VAL A 448 3.42 7.49 17.58
N LEU A 449 3.60 8.55 16.79
CA LEU A 449 2.51 9.25 16.12
C LEU A 449 2.76 9.32 14.61
N GLY A 450 1.97 8.59 13.84
CA GLY A 450 1.92 8.73 12.37
C GLY A 450 0.99 9.88 11.97
N LEU A 451 1.44 10.71 11.03
CA LEU A 451 0.65 11.80 10.44
C LEU A 451 0.44 11.51 8.96
N THR A 452 -0.79 11.58 8.49
CA THR A 452 -1.09 11.40 7.06
C THR A 452 -2.34 12.17 6.64
N ALA A 453 -2.41 12.56 5.38
CA ALA A 453 -3.63 13.08 4.77
C ALA A 453 -4.48 11.94 4.15
N THR A 454 -3.80 10.90 3.68
CA THR A 454 -4.42 9.72 3.05
C THR A 454 -3.77 8.48 3.62
N PRO A 455 -4.51 7.60 4.28
CA PRO A 455 -3.93 6.40 4.88
C PRO A 455 -3.57 5.35 3.82
N GLU A 456 -4.20 5.41 2.65
CA GLU A 456 -3.95 4.49 1.56
C GLU A 456 -2.72 4.86 0.76
N ARG A 457 -1.95 3.85 0.36
CA ARG A 457 -0.78 3.97 -0.52
C ARG A 457 -1.14 3.54 -1.93
N LYS A 458 -0.58 4.25 -2.92
CA LYS A 458 -0.76 3.91 -4.35
C LYS A 458 -0.24 2.51 -4.69
N ASP A 459 0.79 2.03 -4.01
CA ASP A 459 1.36 0.68 -4.18
C ASP A 459 0.58 -0.40 -3.43
N GLY A 460 -0.31 -0.03 -2.49
CA GLY A 460 -1.11 -0.93 -1.67
C GLY A 460 -0.40 -1.45 -0.41
N HIS A 461 0.81 -0.98 -0.09
CA HIS A 461 1.57 -1.38 1.09
C HIS A 461 1.18 -0.61 2.38
N HIS A 462 0.00 0.00 2.41
CA HIS A 462 -0.48 0.74 3.59
C HIS A 462 -0.62 -0.10 4.87
N PRO A 463 -0.84 -1.45 4.86
CA PRO A 463 -0.86 -2.21 6.10
C PRO A 463 0.43 -2.09 6.92
N ILE A 464 1.59 -1.89 6.28
CA ILE A 464 2.87 -1.68 6.98
C ILE A 464 2.80 -0.44 7.87
N ILE A 465 2.11 0.62 7.43
CA ILE A 465 1.98 1.86 8.21
C ILE A 465 1.22 1.58 9.51
N TYR A 466 0.11 0.83 9.43
CA TYR A 466 -0.69 0.46 10.60
C TYR A 466 0.07 -0.47 11.54
N MET A 467 0.81 -1.41 10.98
CA MET A 467 1.64 -2.33 11.76
C MET A 467 2.76 -1.58 12.49
N GLN A 468 3.37 -0.54 11.89
CA GLN A 468 4.51 0.17 12.48
C GLN A 468 4.13 1.36 13.38
N CYS A 469 3.06 2.09 13.04
CA CYS A 469 2.63 3.28 13.78
C CYS A 469 1.44 3.03 14.72
N GLY A 470 0.77 1.88 14.58
CA GLY A 470 -0.50 1.62 15.26
C GLY A 470 -1.73 1.97 14.41
N PRO A 471 -2.93 1.71 14.90
CA PRO A 471 -4.17 1.97 14.18
C PRO A 471 -4.46 3.48 14.04
N ILE A 472 -5.40 3.82 13.16
CA ILE A 472 -5.92 5.19 13.06
C ILE A 472 -6.71 5.49 14.35
N ARG A 473 -6.25 6.46 15.13
CA ARG A 473 -6.89 6.90 16.36
C ARG A 473 -7.88 8.04 16.15
N TYR A 474 -7.61 8.88 15.15
CA TYR A 474 -8.51 9.94 14.76
C TYR A 474 -8.50 10.11 13.25
N LYS A 475 -9.68 10.16 12.64
CA LYS A 475 -9.86 10.36 11.20
C LYS A 475 -10.82 11.52 10.96
N LEU A 476 -10.33 12.57 10.31
CA LEU A 476 -11.15 13.66 9.82
C LEU A 476 -11.30 13.53 8.31
N SER A 477 -12.53 13.46 7.82
CA SER A 477 -12.78 13.40 6.39
C SER A 477 -12.50 14.77 5.72
N ALA A 478 -12.01 14.74 4.47
CA ALA A 478 -11.85 15.96 3.70
C ALA A 478 -13.19 16.68 3.50
N ARG A 479 -14.29 15.92 3.37
CA ARG A 479 -15.66 16.46 3.24
C ARG A 479 -16.11 17.23 4.48
N SER A 480 -15.83 16.71 5.69
CA SER A 480 -16.17 17.39 6.94
C SER A 480 -15.38 18.71 7.08
N MET A 481 -14.10 18.70 6.68
CA MET A 481 -13.30 19.90 6.70
C MET A 481 -13.80 20.95 5.69
N THR A 482 -14.17 20.53 4.49
CA THR A 482 -14.74 21.39 3.44
C THR A 482 -16.07 22.00 3.91
N ALA A 483 -16.95 21.19 4.54
CA ALA A 483 -18.24 21.66 5.06
C ALA A 483 -18.10 22.70 6.18
N SER A 484 -17.02 22.68 6.96
CA SER A 484 -16.72 23.66 8.02
C SER A 484 -15.88 24.85 7.55
N SER A 485 -15.55 24.92 6.26
CA SER A 485 -14.74 25.98 5.67
C SER A 485 -15.55 27.26 5.45
N PRO A 486 -14.96 28.47 5.63
CA PRO A 486 -15.69 29.72 5.43
C PRO A 486 -15.85 30.15 3.96
N PHE A 487 -15.39 29.31 3.01
CA PHE A 487 -15.47 29.59 1.56
C PHE A 487 -16.10 28.41 0.81
N GLU A 488 -16.72 28.70 -0.32
CA GLU A 488 -17.34 27.69 -1.20
C GLU A 488 -16.28 26.93 -2.00
N HIS A 489 -16.61 25.71 -2.43
CA HIS A 489 -15.72 24.82 -3.17
C HIS A 489 -16.36 24.40 -4.48
N GLU A 490 -15.79 24.81 -5.60
CA GLU A 490 -16.34 24.61 -6.93
C GLU A 490 -15.37 23.87 -7.85
N VAL A 491 -15.91 22.99 -8.69
CA VAL A 491 -15.21 22.40 -9.83
C VAL A 491 -15.86 22.93 -11.09
N ILE A 492 -15.04 23.47 -11.98
CA ILE A 492 -15.44 23.98 -13.29
C ILE A 492 -14.86 23.04 -14.36
N PRO A 493 -15.66 22.04 -14.86
CA PRO A 493 -15.22 21.21 -15.95
C PRO A 493 -15.12 22.03 -17.25
N ARG A 494 -14.01 21.90 -17.95
CA ARG A 494 -13.76 22.56 -19.25
C ARG A 494 -13.54 21.49 -20.30
N VAL A 495 -14.54 21.21 -21.14
CA VAL A 495 -14.42 20.24 -22.23
C VAL A 495 -13.47 20.78 -23.30
N THR A 496 -12.59 19.91 -23.75
CA THR A 496 -11.62 20.20 -24.82
C THR A 496 -11.97 19.40 -26.08
N GLU A 497 -11.45 19.85 -27.21
CA GLU A 497 -11.60 19.17 -28.51
C GLU A 497 -10.47 18.15 -28.77
N PHE A 498 -9.57 17.95 -27.82
CA PHE A 498 -8.43 17.03 -27.97
C PHE A 498 -8.89 15.60 -28.34
N CYS A 499 -8.34 15.08 -29.43
CA CYS A 499 -8.60 13.73 -29.91
C CYS A 499 -7.31 13.11 -30.45
N VAL A 500 -7.27 11.80 -30.51
CA VAL A 500 -6.21 11.03 -31.18
C VAL A 500 -6.79 10.29 -32.37
N PRO A 501 -6.01 10.06 -33.44
CA PRO A 501 -6.46 9.29 -34.60
C PRO A 501 -6.91 7.88 -34.15
N PRO A 502 -7.93 7.27 -34.80
CA PRO A 502 -8.43 5.94 -34.49
C PRO A 502 -7.35 4.84 -34.48
N GLU A 503 -6.35 4.98 -35.32
CA GLU A 503 -5.22 4.07 -35.45
C GLU A 503 -4.31 4.05 -34.20
N GLN A 504 -4.44 5.07 -33.36
CA GLN A 504 -3.70 5.27 -32.11
C GLN A 504 -4.58 5.08 -30.86
N ALA A 505 -5.71 4.36 -30.98
CA ALA A 505 -6.63 4.15 -29.85
C ALA A 505 -6.00 3.48 -28.61
N ASP A 506 -4.97 2.64 -28.84
CA ASP A 506 -4.19 1.94 -27.78
C ASP A 506 -2.87 2.65 -27.42
N THR A 507 -2.78 3.95 -27.71
CA THR A 507 -1.58 4.77 -27.45
C THR A 507 -1.19 4.73 -25.96
N ALA A 508 0.12 4.59 -25.71
CA ALA A 508 0.65 4.64 -24.36
C ALA A 508 0.39 6.00 -23.69
N ILE A 509 0.13 6.01 -22.40
CA ILE A 509 -0.21 7.24 -21.66
C ILE A 509 0.85 8.34 -21.79
N GLN A 510 2.11 7.98 -22.03
CA GLN A 510 3.20 8.94 -22.22
C GLN A 510 3.08 9.72 -23.52
N GLU A 511 2.63 9.06 -24.57
CA GLU A 511 2.37 9.67 -25.89
C GLU A 511 1.13 10.54 -25.84
N LEU A 512 0.05 10.09 -25.16
CA LEU A 512 -1.11 10.93 -24.90
C LEU A 512 -0.72 12.22 -24.17
N TYR A 513 0.16 12.12 -23.18
CA TYR A 513 0.65 13.30 -22.45
C TYR A 513 1.49 14.23 -23.35
N ALA A 514 2.28 13.69 -24.27
CA ALA A 514 2.98 14.51 -25.27
C ALA A 514 1.98 15.25 -26.19
N GLY A 515 0.96 14.54 -26.71
CA GLY A 515 -0.10 15.15 -27.49
C GLY A 515 -0.86 16.26 -26.77
N LEU A 516 -1.14 16.10 -25.48
CA LEU A 516 -1.77 17.16 -24.66
C LEU A 516 -0.89 18.41 -24.50
N VAL A 517 0.42 18.24 -24.47
CA VAL A 517 1.38 19.37 -24.42
C VAL A 517 1.37 20.15 -25.74
N ASP A 518 1.25 19.45 -26.87
CA ASP A 518 1.34 20.02 -28.20
C ASP A 518 0.00 20.56 -28.74
N ASP A 519 -1.14 20.21 -28.10
CA ASP A 519 -2.46 20.67 -28.54
C ASP A 519 -2.65 22.18 -28.28
N ARG A 520 -2.57 22.94 -29.37
CA ARG A 520 -2.64 24.39 -29.33
C ARG A 520 -4.00 24.90 -28.86
N ALA A 521 -5.10 24.35 -29.37
CA ALA A 521 -6.46 24.81 -29.04
C ALA A 521 -6.76 24.62 -27.54
N ARG A 522 -6.37 23.45 -27.01
CA ARG A 522 -6.48 23.15 -25.58
C ARG A 522 -5.64 24.10 -24.73
N ASN A 523 -4.43 24.37 -25.13
CA ASN A 523 -3.53 25.26 -24.38
C ASN A 523 -3.99 26.73 -24.42
N GLU A 524 -4.53 27.19 -25.56
CA GLU A 524 -5.15 28.52 -25.68
C GLU A 524 -6.39 28.68 -24.78
N LEU A 525 -7.22 27.62 -24.68
CA LEU A 525 -8.34 27.58 -23.73
C LEU A 525 -7.86 27.75 -22.29
N ILE A 526 -6.80 27.01 -21.88
CA ILE A 526 -6.21 27.09 -20.55
C ILE A 526 -5.69 28.51 -20.25
N VAL A 527 -4.94 29.08 -21.19
CA VAL A 527 -4.42 30.46 -21.08
C VAL A 527 -5.55 31.49 -20.95
N GLY A 528 -6.61 31.34 -21.74
CA GLY A 528 -7.80 32.22 -21.66
C GLY A 528 -8.50 32.16 -20.33
N ASP A 529 -8.65 30.96 -19.76
CA ASP A 529 -9.25 30.76 -18.43
C ASP A 529 -8.35 31.33 -17.32
N LEU A 530 -7.01 31.16 -17.42
CA LEU A 530 -6.06 31.74 -16.48
C LEU A 530 -6.11 33.26 -16.47
N LEU A 531 -6.11 33.90 -17.64
CA LEU A 531 -6.17 35.36 -17.77
C LEU A 531 -7.48 35.90 -17.20
N ARG A 532 -8.61 35.23 -17.44
CA ARG A 532 -9.90 35.61 -16.83
C ARG A 532 -9.85 35.50 -15.30
N ALA A 533 -9.33 34.41 -14.77
CA ALA A 533 -9.21 34.25 -13.31
C ALA A 533 -8.33 35.33 -12.69
N VAL A 534 -7.23 35.75 -13.35
CA VAL A 534 -6.37 36.87 -12.87
C VAL A 534 -7.13 38.18 -12.95
N GLN A 535 -7.89 38.46 -14.01
CA GLN A 535 -8.72 39.66 -14.15
C GLN A 535 -9.83 39.72 -13.07
N ASP A 536 -10.37 38.56 -12.67
CA ASP A 536 -11.33 38.44 -11.57
C ASP A 536 -10.70 38.56 -10.17
N GLY A 537 -9.38 38.86 -10.09
CA GLY A 537 -8.65 39.03 -8.83
C GLY A 537 -8.26 37.71 -8.15
N CYS A 538 -8.36 36.56 -8.84
CA CYS A 538 -7.95 35.29 -8.30
C CYS A 538 -6.42 35.10 -8.27
N SER A 539 -5.97 34.18 -7.44
CA SER A 539 -4.57 33.76 -7.31
C SER A 539 -4.39 32.32 -7.83
N PRO A 540 -4.23 32.14 -9.16
CA PRO A 540 -4.21 30.83 -9.78
C PRO A 540 -2.89 30.09 -9.60
N LEU A 541 -3.03 28.77 -9.42
CA LEU A 541 -2.00 27.76 -9.50
C LEU A 541 -2.28 26.83 -10.69
N LEU A 542 -1.38 26.80 -11.68
CA LEU A 542 -1.45 25.83 -12.76
C LEU A 542 -0.52 24.65 -12.50
N LEU A 543 -1.04 23.45 -12.64
CA LEU A 543 -0.30 22.21 -12.51
C LEU A 543 -0.20 21.43 -13.81
N THR A 544 1.02 21.03 -14.14
CA THR A 544 1.32 20.11 -15.25
C THR A 544 2.34 19.05 -14.81
N ALA A 545 2.46 17.96 -15.59
CA ALA A 545 3.45 16.92 -15.38
C ALA A 545 4.73 17.11 -16.24
N ARG A 546 4.73 18.05 -17.17
CA ARG A 546 5.79 18.23 -18.20
C ARG A 546 6.44 19.63 -18.11
N THR A 547 7.75 19.65 -18.20
CA THR A 547 8.53 20.89 -18.15
C THR A 547 8.38 21.72 -19.40
N GLU A 548 8.21 21.10 -20.57
CA GLU A 548 7.91 21.75 -21.84
C GLU A 548 6.59 22.51 -21.77
N HIS A 549 5.58 21.90 -21.16
CA HIS A 549 4.28 22.51 -20.94
C HIS A 549 4.36 23.75 -20.03
N LEU A 550 5.21 23.71 -18.99
CA LEU A 550 5.47 24.90 -18.16
C LEU A 550 6.06 26.06 -18.98
N LYS A 551 7.04 25.76 -19.84
CA LYS A 551 7.66 26.78 -20.72
C LYS A 551 6.65 27.42 -21.68
N TYR A 552 5.73 26.60 -22.23
CA TYR A 552 4.67 27.12 -23.08
C TYR A 552 3.82 28.16 -22.32
N PHE A 553 3.32 27.81 -21.12
CA PHE A 553 2.50 28.73 -20.32
C PHE A 553 3.26 29.96 -19.84
N GLU A 554 4.52 29.81 -19.47
CA GLU A 554 5.40 30.92 -19.10
C GLU A 554 5.52 31.92 -20.25
N THR A 555 5.77 31.44 -21.46
CA THR A 555 5.86 32.28 -22.67
C THR A 555 4.51 32.91 -23.03
N ALA A 556 3.42 32.14 -22.95
CA ALA A 556 2.07 32.61 -23.31
C ALA A 556 1.51 33.67 -22.37
N LEU A 557 1.99 33.70 -21.11
CA LEU A 557 1.60 34.69 -20.08
C LEU A 557 2.56 35.88 -20.00
N ALA A 558 3.73 35.81 -20.65
CA ALA A 558 4.72 36.88 -20.68
C ALA A 558 4.10 38.16 -21.24
N GLY A 559 4.27 39.30 -20.51
CA GLY A 559 3.70 40.60 -20.88
C GLY A 559 2.18 40.73 -20.68
N LYS A 560 1.47 39.65 -20.27
CA LYS A 560 0.03 39.67 -19.97
C LYS A 560 -0.28 39.64 -18.47
N VAL A 561 0.61 39.04 -17.68
CA VAL A 561 0.55 39.00 -16.22
C VAL A 561 1.89 39.46 -15.67
N GLU A 562 1.86 40.39 -14.71
CA GLU A 562 3.06 41.03 -14.15
C GLU A 562 3.92 40.00 -13.37
N ASN A 563 3.29 39.18 -12.53
CA ASN A 563 3.98 38.26 -11.63
C ASN A 563 3.71 36.81 -12.01
N VAL A 564 4.58 36.20 -12.82
CA VAL A 564 4.54 34.79 -13.19
C VAL A 564 5.70 34.04 -12.56
N PHE A 565 5.42 33.05 -11.73
CA PHE A 565 6.42 32.26 -11.01
C PHE A 565 6.42 30.81 -11.50
N VAL A 566 7.59 30.27 -11.83
CA VAL A 566 7.74 28.88 -12.29
C VAL A 566 8.44 28.04 -11.23
N LEU A 567 7.73 26.97 -10.78
CA LEU A 567 8.18 26.05 -9.74
C LEU A 567 8.35 24.64 -10.34
N LYS A 568 9.58 24.17 -10.50
CA LYS A 568 9.87 22.86 -11.09
C LYS A 568 10.91 22.06 -10.29
N GLY A 569 10.92 20.76 -10.47
CA GLY A 569 11.96 19.88 -9.94
C GLY A 569 13.35 20.25 -10.48
N GLY A 570 14.41 19.90 -9.75
CA GLY A 570 15.80 20.20 -10.16
C GLY A 570 16.28 21.62 -9.89
N THR A 571 15.41 22.53 -9.45
CA THR A 571 15.80 23.91 -9.07
C THR A 571 16.70 23.90 -7.83
N GLY A 572 17.86 24.55 -7.88
CA GLY A 572 18.80 24.63 -6.78
C GLY A 572 18.24 25.32 -5.52
N LYS A 573 18.79 24.99 -4.35
CA LYS A 573 18.30 25.49 -3.03
C LYS A 573 18.25 27.03 -2.96
N LYS A 574 19.29 27.71 -3.48
CA LYS A 574 19.37 29.18 -3.50
C LYS A 574 18.26 29.80 -4.36
N GLN A 575 18.05 29.26 -5.55
CA GLN A 575 17.04 29.75 -6.47
C GLN A 575 15.62 29.52 -5.94
N ARG A 576 15.35 28.35 -5.31
CA ARG A 576 14.05 28.08 -4.64
C ARG A 576 13.74 29.12 -3.58
N ARG A 577 14.73 29.46 -2.75
CA ARG A 577 14.57 30.46 -1.70
C ARG A 577 14.26 31.82 -2.31
N SER A 578 15.00 32.24 -3.35
CA SER A 578 14.75 33.49 -4.06
C SER A 578 13.33 33.56 -4.64
N ILE A 579 12.86 32.48 -5.29
CA ILE A 579 11.48 32.43 -5.83
C ILE A 579 10.45 32.52 -4.69
N ALA A 580 10.66 31.81 -3.58
CA ALA A 580 9.75 31.84 -2.44
C ALA A 580 9.69 33.24 -1.79
N GLU A 581 10.83 33.92 -1.70
CA GLU A 581 10.90 35.31 -1.23
C GLU A 581 10.20 36.26 -2.22
N ALA A 582 10.40 36.09 -3.53
CA ALA A 582 9.73 36.90 -4.55
C ALA A 582 8.19 36.66 -4.53
N ILE A 583 7.71 35.44 -4.36
CA ILE A 583 6.26 35.18 -4.21
C ILE A 583 5.70 35.90 -2.97
N LYS A 584 6.43 35.89 -1.86
CA LYS A 584 5.99 36.56 -0.62
C LYS A 584 6.01 38.09 -0.72
N SER A 585 6.90 38.68 -1.53
CA SER A 585 7.00 40.10 -1.69
C SER A 585 5.90 40.73 -2.56
N VAL A 586 5.16 39.92 -3.33
CA VAL A 586 4.00 40.40 -4.09
C VAL A 586 2.89 40.79 -3.12
N PRO A 587 2.43 42.06 -3.14
CA PRO A 587 1.31 42.49 -2.31
C PRO A 587 0.04 41.68 -2.49
N ASP A 588 -0.81 41.67 -1.47
CA ASP A 588 -2.15 41.09 -1.59
C ASP A 588 -3.00 41.90 -2.56
N GLY A 589 -3.63 41.22 -3.52
CA GLY A 589 -4.43 41.84 -4.57
C GLY A 589 -3.69 42.07 -5.88
N ASP A 590 -2.36 42.06 -5.92
CA ASP A 590 -1.63 42.16 -7.18
C ASP A 590 -1.76 40.91 -8.05
N PRO A 591 -1.90 41.07 -9.38
CA PRO A 591 -1.98 39.98 -10.34
C PRO A 591 -0.77 39.06 -10.26
N ARG A 592 -1.02 37.76 -10.09
CA ARG A 592 0.04 36.76 -10.07
C ARG A 592 -0.46 35.40 -10.54
N VAL A 593 0.44 34.60 -11.11
CA VAL A 593 0.21 33.20 -11.51
C VAL A 593 1.39 32.34 -11.04
N ILE A 594 1.07 31.20 -10.46
CA ILE A 594 2.08 30.18 -10.13
C ILE A 594 1.93 29.02 -11.09
N LEU A 595 2.98 28.72 -11.85
CA LEU A 595 3.10 27.58 -12.75
C LEU A 595 3.98 26.52 -12.08
N ALA A 596 3.50 25.29 -11.94
CA ALA A 596 4.28 24.31 -11.22
C ALA A 596 4.16 22.88 -11.77
N THR A 597 5.20 22.06 -11.52
CA THR A 597 5.07 20.61 -11.68
C THR A 597 4.39 20.03 -10.44
N GLY A 598 3.53 19.01 -10.66
CA GLY A 598 2.78 18.37 -9.57
C GLY A 598 3.68 17.81 -8.46
N SER A 599 4.87 17.30 -8.82
CA SER A 599 5.85 16.79 -7.85
C SER A 599 6.42 17.87 -6.93
N TYR A 600 6.46 19.13 -7.37
CA TYR A 600 6.95 20.25 -6.55
C TYR A 600 5.89 20.74 -5.56
N ILE A 601 4.64 20.85 -6.02
CA ILE A 601 3.52 21.39 -5.22
C ILE A 601 2.99 20.33 -4.23
N GLY A 602 3.05 19.06 -4.58
CA GLY A 602 2.52 17.97 -3.75
C GLY A 602 3.02 18.02 -2.31
N GLU A 603 4.26 18.47 -2.10
CA GLU A 603 4.90 18.47 -0.80
C GLU A 603 5.75 19.73 -0.59
N GLY A 604 5.40 20.49 0.41
CA GLY A 604 6.25 21.57 0.93
C GLY A 604 6.04 22.98 0.36
N PHE A 605 5.22 23.20 -0.66
CA PHE A 605 4.83 24.55 -1.07
C PHE A 605 3.61 25.02 -0.27
N ASP A 606 3.63 26.26 0.20
CA ASP A 606 2.58 26.83 1.05
C ASP A 606 2.38 28.32 0.76
N ASP A 607 1.24 28.68 0.15
CA ASP A 607 0.79 30.06 0.00
C ASP A 607 -0.73 30.10 0.29
N ALA A 608 -1.12 30.80 1.36
CA ALA A 608 -2.51 30.86 1.81
C ALA A 608 -3.43 31.61 0.83
N ARG A 609 -2.88 32.42 -0.05
CA ARG A 609 -3.64 33.24 -1.00
C ARG A 609 -4.20 32.45 -2.18
N LEU A 610 -3.65 31.26 -2.49
CA LEU A 610 -4.12 30.43 -3.60
C LEU A 610 -5.61 30.06 -3.46
N ASP A 611 -6.40 30.40 -4.46
CA ASP A 611 -7.84 30.16 -4.52
C ASP A 611 -8.31 29.40 -5.76
N SER A 612 -7.48 29.32 -6.80
CA SER A 612 -7.84 28.70 -8.07
C SER A 612 -6.77 27.69 -8.52
N LEU A 613 -7.18 26.49 -8.89
CA LEU A 613 -6.32 25.41 -9.37
C LEU A 613 -6.67 25.05 -10.82
N PHE A 614 -5.68 25.06 -11.70
CA PHE A 614 -5.79 24.69 -13.10
C PHE A 614 -5.07 23.36 -13.34
N LEU A 615 -5.80 22.30 -13.60
CA LEU A 615 -5.25 20.97 -13.88
C LEU A 615 -4.94 20.83 -15.37
N ALA A 616 -3.83 21.38 -15.83
CA ALA A 616 -3.44 21.34 -17.24
C ALA A 616 -3.11 19.93 -17.74
N MET A 617 -2.80 18.99 -16.83
CA MET A 617 -2.60 17.56 -17.15
C MET A 617 -3.50 16.69 -16.29
N PRO A 618 -4.07 15.61 -16.86
CA PRO A 618 -4.98 14.74 -16.14
C PRO A 618 -4.25 13.96 -15.03
N ILE A 619 -4.89 13.86 -13.88
CA ILE A 619 -4.48 13.03 -12.76
C ILE A 619 -5.54 11.96 -12.51
N SER A 620 -5.12 10.76 -12.07
CA SER A 620 -6.03 9.62 -11.89
C SER A 620 -6.17 9.15 -10.45
N TRP A 621 -5.25 9.57 -9.55
CA TRP A 621 -5.25 9.09 -8.17
C TRP A 621 -5.87 10.09 -7.20
N LYS A 622 -6.86 9.61 -6.41
CA LYS A 622 -7.62 10.36 -5.41
C LYS A 622 -6.70 11.09 -4.40
N GLY A 623 -5.66 10.42 -3.90
CA GLY A 623 -4.71 11.01 -2.95
C GLY A 623 -3.93 12.20 -3.52
N THR A 624 -3.50 12.14 -4.79
CA THR A 624 -2.83 13.26 -5.47
C THR A 624 -3.78 14.46 -5.61
N LEU A 625 -5.05 14.19 -5.99
CA LEU A 625 -6.08 15.22 -6.08
C LEU A 625 -6.29 15.91 -4.74
N GLN A 626 -6.44 15.14 -3.65
CA GLN A 626 -6.62 15.68 -2.29
C GLN A 626 -5.44 16.54 -1.85
N GLN A 627 -4.22 16.15 -2.19
CA GLN A 627 -3.03 16.95 -1.87
C GLN A 627 -3.00 18.29 -2.60
N TYR A 628 -3.31 18.31 -3.91
CA TYR A 628 -3.29 19.52 -4.72
C TYR A 628 -4.40 20.48 -4.31
N VAL A 629 -5.62 19.97 -4.20
CA VAL A 629 -6.78 20.74 -3.78
C VAL A 629 -6.60 21.26 -2.33
N GLY A 630 -6.00 20.45 -1.47
CA GLY A 630 -5.71 20.83 -0.09
C GLY A 630 -4.76 22.03 0.05
N ARG A 631 -4.01 22.42 -1.01
CA ARG A 631 -3.21 23.67 -0.99
C ARG A 631 -4.09 24.91 -1.04
N LEU A 632 -5.26 24.79 -1.65
CA LEU A 632 -6.23 25.89 -1.74
C LEU A 632 -7.02 26.08 -0.43
N HIS A 633 -7.07 25.07 0.46
CA HIS A 633 -7.86 25.09 1.69
C HIS A 633 -7.22 25.88 2.85
N ARG A 634 -6.10 26.57 2.60
CA ARG A 634 -5.52 27.49 3.58
C ARG A 634 -6.44 28.68 3.81
N LEU A 635 -6.66 29.03 5.08
CA LEU A 635 -7.47 30.18 5.44
C LEU A 635 -6.76 31.47 5.02
N HIS A 636 -7.49 32.37 4.39
CA HIS A 636 -7.07 33.73 4.04
C HIS A 636 -8.31 34.62 4.02
N ASP A 637 -8.21 35.80 4.56
CA ASP A 637 -9.37 36.70 4.81
C ASP A 637 -10.08 37.16 3.52
N ALA A 638 -9.32 37.28 2.43
CA ALA A 638 -9.87 37.65 1.13
C ALA A 638 -10.59 36.52 0.39
N LYS A 639 -10.45 35.26 0.83
CA LYS A 639 -10.94 34.09 0.12
C LYS A 639 -12.44 33.87 0.37
N ARG A 640 -13.23 33.79 -0.69
CA ARG A 640 -14.69 33.51 -0.66
C ARG A 640 -15.05 32.22 -1.35
N VAL A 641 -14.35 31.88 -2.43
CA VAL A 641 -14.58 30.68 -3.24
C VAL A 641 -13.24 30.05 -3.60
N VAL A 642 -13.20 28.74 -3.60
CA VAL A 642 -12.05 27.94 -4.09
C VAL A 642 -12.50 27.21 -5.34
N ARG A 643 -11.79 27.39 -6.46
CA ARG A 643 -12.14 26.84 -7.78
C ARG A 643 -11.09 25.87 -8.31
N VAL A 644 -11.57 24.78 -8.90
CA VAL A 644 -10.74 23.84 -9.64
C VAL A 644 -11.21 23.81 -11.09
N TYR A 645 -10.37 24.25 -12.01
CA TYR A 645 -10.58 24.13 -13.45
C TYR A 645 -10.02 22.78 -13.90
N ASP A 646 -10.92 21.89 -14.32
CA ASP A 646 -10.57 20.52 -14.74
C ASP A 646 -10.83 20.38 -16.25
N TYR A 647 -9.75 20.21 -17.04
CA TYR A 647 -9.83 20.09 -18.48
C TYR A 647 -10.15 18.66 -18.88
N VAL A 648 -11.31 18.48 -19.53
CA VAL A 648 -11.94 17.19 -19.82
C VAL A 648 -11.72 16.82 -21.27
N ASP A 649 -10.83 15.89 -21.52
CA ASP A 649 -10.48 15.39 -22.84
C ASP A 649 -11.36 14.17 -23.17
N ALA A 650 -12.68 14.40 -23.36
CA ALA A 650 -13.72 13.38 -23.42
C ALA A 650 -13.64 12.44 -24.64
N LYS A 651 -13.04 12.92 -25.75
CA LYS A 651 -12.89 12.15 -27.00
C LYS A 651 -11.86 11.02 -26.90
N VAL A 652 -11.03 11.00 -25.84
CA VAL A 652 -10.05 9.94 -25.57
C VAL A 652 -10.51 9.10 -24.40
N LEU A 653 -10.91 7.85 -24.63
CA LEU A 653 -11.53 6.95 -23.65
C LEU A 653 -10.73 6.82 -22.35
N MET A 654 -9.39 6.72 -22.44
CA MET A 654 -8.50 6.64 -21.27
C MET A 654 -8.61 7.92 -20.42
N LEU A 655 -8.59 9.10 -21.02
CA LEU A 655 -8.66 10.39 -20.35
C LEU A 655 -10.04 10.65 -19.77
N ALA A 656 -11.11 10.22 -20.47
CA ALA A 656 -12.48 10.25 -19.98
C ALA A 656 -12.66 9.39 -18.72
N ARG A 657 -12.09 8.18 -18.69
CA ARG A 657 -12.07 7.32 -17.48
C ARG A 657 -11.30 7.96 -16.32
N MET A 658 -10.19 8.64 -16.60
CA MET A 658 -9.45 9.39 -15.58
C MET A 658 -10.28 10.53 -15.00
N TYR A 659 -11.04 11.25 -15.85
CA TYR A 659 -11.98 12.28 -15.39
C TYR A 659 -13.10 11.71 -14.52
N ALA A 660 -13.71 10.59 -14.91
CA ALA A 660 -14.75 9.92 -14.11
C ALA A 660 -14.25 9.55 -12.69
N ARG A 661 -12.98 9.15 -12.56
CA ARG A 661 -12.37 8.92 -11.25
C ARG A 661 -12.17 10.22 -10.45
N ARG A 662 -11.79 11.33 -11.11
CA ARG A 662 -11.66 12.64 -10.46
C ARG A 662 -13.01 13.16 -9.97
N LEU A 663 -14.10 12.94 -10.72
CA LEU A 663 -15.45 13.30 -10.29
C LEU A 663 -15.84 12.65 -8.94
N LYS A 664 -15.57 11.33 -8.80
CA LYS A 664 -15.75 10.65 -7.51
C LYS A 664 -14.88 11.28 -6.42
N GLY A 665 -13.63 11.64 -6.75
CA GLY A 665 -12.72 12.32 -5.84
C GLY A 665 -13.25 13.69 -5.37
N TYR A 666 -13.73 14.53 -6.27
CA TYR A 666 -14.31 15.84 -5.93
C TYR A 666 -15.54 15.72 -5.03
N SER A 667 -16.45 14.79 -5.34
CA SER A 667 -17.63 14.52 -4.51
C SER A 667 -17.24 14.03 -3.12
N ALA A 668 -16.22 13.18 -3.00
CA ALA A 668 -15.71 12.68 -1.71
C ALA A 668 -15.07 13.79 -0.86
N ILE A 669 -14.52 14.84 -1.49
CA ILE A 669 -13.94 16.02 -0.81
C ILE A 669 -15.02 17.05 -0.48
N GLY A 670 -16.20 16.99 -1.11
CA GLY A 670 -17.32 17.91 -0.87
C GLY A 670 -17.35 19.12 -1.82
N TYR A 671 -16.70 19.03 -3.00
CA TYR A 671 -16.78 20.07 -4.02
C TYR A 671 -18.09 19.98 -4.80
N ARG A 672 -18.67 21.15 -5.12
CA ARG A 672 -19.82 21.30 -6.03
C ARG A 672 -19.31 21.33 -7.47
N ILE A 673 -19.87 20.49 -8.33
CA ILE A 673 -19.53 20.48 -9.76
C ILE A 673 -20.44 21.46 -10.47
N CYS A 674 -19.86 22.50 -11.09
CA CYS A 674 -20.58 23.53 -11.82
C CYS A 674 -20.51 23.25 -13.32
N ASN A 675 -21.67 23.38 -14.02
CA ASN A 675 -21.77 23.24 -15.49
C ASN A 675 -21.19 21.91 -16.03
N THR A 676 -21.73 20.78 -15.58
CA THR A 676 -21.35 19.47 -16.15
C THR A 676 -21.98 19.35 -17.55
N PRO A 677 -21.21 19.21 -18.63
CA PRO A 677 -21.77 18.85 -19.92
C PRO A 677 -22.41 17.47 -19.79
N TYR A 678 -23.72 17.36 -20.03
CA TYR A 678 -24.50 16.12 -19.92
C TYR A 678 -23.96 14.99 -20.82
N GLU A 679 -23.23 15.33 -21.88
CA GLU A 679 -22.70 14.40 -22.89
C GLU A 679 -21.50 13.55 -22.44
N VAL A 680 -20.77 13.95 -21.38
CA VAL A 680 -19.61 13.17 -20.87
C VAL A 680 -20.05 11.95 -20.06
N LEU A 681 -21.29 11.89 -19.60
CA LEU A 681 -21.83 10.79 -18.78
C LEU A 681 -22.53 9.68 -19.59
N GLY A 682 -22.53 9.78 -20.93
CA GLY A 682 -23.24 8.86 -21.84
C GLY A 682 -22.64 7.47 -22.04
N THR A 683 -21.54 7.13 -21.42
CA THR A 683 -20.89 5.83 -21.58
C THR A 683 -20.81 5.04 -20.29
N GLU A 684 -21.94 4.58 -19.76
CA GLU A 684 -22.05 3.32 -19.01
C GLU A 684 -23.48 3.15 -18.45
N ARG A 685 -24.42 2.85 -19.32
CA ARG A 685 -25.60 2.04 -18.97
C ARG A 685 -25.81 0.97 -20.04
N ARG A 686 -24.88 0.04 -20.13
CA ARG A 686 -25.19 -1.35 -20.48
C ARG A 686 -25.17 -2.14 -19.20
N THR A 687 -26.14 -1.90 -18.36
CA THR A 687 -26.52 -2.82 -17.30
C THR A 687 -27.38 -3.91 -17.91
N THR A 688 -26.88 -5.14 -17.79
CA THR A 688 -27.63 -6.38 -17.70
C THR A 688 -29.09 -6.17 -17.30
N GLY A 689 -30.00 -6.72 -18.15
CA GLY A 689 -31.42 -6.64 -17.97
C GLY A 689 -31.90 -7.20 -16.64
N LEU A 690 -32.35 -6.32 -15.80
CA LEU A 690 -33.32 -6.58 -14.75
C LEU A 690 -34.56 -5.76 -15.11
N LYS A 691 -35.54 -6.46 -15.70
CA LYS A 691 -36.89 -5.93 -15.89
C LYS A 691 -37.46 -5.62 -14.50
N LEU A 692 -37.48 -4.35 -14.11
CA LEU A 692 -38.36 -3.87 -13.05
C LEU A 692 -39.80 -3.91 -13.58
N LYS A 693 -40.63 -4.77 -13.01
CA LYS A 693 -42.08 -4.72 -13.15
C LYS A 693 -42.54 -3.34 -12.64
N ARG A 694 -43.26 -2.60 -13.50
CA ARG A 694 -44.01 -1.44 -13.09
C ARG A 694 -45.14 -1.91 -12.17
N PRO A 695 -45.47 -1.21 -11.07
CA PRO A 695 -46.70 -1.44 -10.36
C PRO A 695 -47.86 -0.99 -11.24
N ASP A 696 -48.87 -1.85 -11.34
CA ASP A 696 -50.10 -1.62 -12.07
C ASP A 696 -50.83 -0.41 -11.49
N ALA A 697 -51.26 0.48 -12.38
CA ALA A 697 -52.16 1.60 -12.06
C ALA A 697 -53.52 1.04 -11.65
N GLU A 698 -53.95 1.33 -10.44
CA GLU A 698 -55.34 1.15 -10.01
C GLU A 698 -56.27 2.05 -10.82
N THR A 699 -57.20 1.45 -11.52
CA THR A 699 -58.37 2.09 -12.07
C THR A 699 -59.47 2.09 -11.02
N PRO A 700 -60.14 3.20 -10.73
CA PRO A 700 -61.28 3.21 -9.82
C PRO A 700 -62.63 2.98 -10.58
N GLY A 701 -63.44 2.21 -9.97
CA GLY A 701 -64.91 2.39 -10.23
C GLY A 701 -65.65 1.16 -10.68
N GLY A 702 -66.71 0.89 -9.99
CA GLY A 702 -67.82 0.07 -10.46
C GLY A 702 -68.47 -0.74 -9.34
N ASN A 703 -69.29 -0.06 -8.58
CA ASN A 703 -70.31 -0.64 -7.72
C ASN A 703 -71.35 -1.42 -8.59
N GLU A 704 -71.70 -2.64 -8.19
CA GLU A 704 -73.10 -3.12 -8.14
C GLU A 704 -73.16 -4.64 -7.87
N GLY A 705 -73.78 -4.97 -6.78
CA GLY A 705 -74.98 -5.80 -6.69
C GLY A 705 -74.82 -7.33 -6.63
N ILE A 706 -75.15 -7.82 -5.50
CA ILE A 706 -75.67 -9.09 -4.99
C ILE A 706 -74.72 -9.95 -4.24
#